data_a1b06d06998bfc4f78eec3915a039278
#
_entry.id   a1b06d06998bfc4f78eec3915a039278
#
_cell.length_a   1.000
_cell.length_b   1.000
_cell.length_c   1.000
_cell.angle_alpha   90.00
_cell.angle_beta   90.00
_cell.angle_gamma   90.00
#
_symmetry.space_group_name_H-M   'P 1'
#
loop_
_entity.id
_entity.type
_entity.pdbx_description
1 polymer ?
#
loop_
_entity_poly.entity_id
_entity_poly.type
_entity_poly.pdbx_seq_one_letter_code
_entity_poly.pdbx_strand_id
1 'polypeptide(L)'
;MISRLYSLPLMTQNKAIIFYILICAYVFADNYQVEDPNQLRFREMVATRTITPPIIDGNIDDEVWQNALKESAFLQFEPYNLTQPSEKTIARVLYDNENIYVSIDNIDSQPDKITGRLSRRDRWMEAFGPHSDWIGVAFDSNNDDRTGYWFAVNPLGSRMDVFISGEGMEAFNSTWDVVWDFEIALHDSGWSVEMQIPISVFQFDANTDNDWGIAFARHIHRLQEEVQWPGHSKGVSGFVPHYGVLKGMSNIPSPKKAEIFPYILNGNSDQSNVSSAGIDMKYGLSAKSSLNMTINPDFGQVEADPSVLNLTAFETQYDERRPFFIEGGSFFKNRYKLFHSRRIGQTPGFLLPDDANIISRPDVTTILGAGKMLGQTSKGTKYGIINAVTDEEYGTWEYESGDSTIEQKGLLEPMTNYFIGRLEQPVLNNVSTVGIMMTDINRKRFGSANVIGLDWFLKFFDNRVTIKGQLVRSKIDEIIGNGARFNIGYLDPKWWDLYFATGFKDDKYEINDVGFNNRNDNWFYGSYGGLRKQDPWGYFLSNELEFRYFIRGRRGDALILSKSLSIEQNNQLKSYWSFGGELNMEFASYNDDDTFRDDRAWVYKSETEGYGILWLQSDKRKKLILRPYLGYGRGEFRPWGYRSGLHLRFRPRDNINLMIEGFQDLGTKSMEWVGIEEDSVSTNIIYANSAAIMNDIQIRFNWTFSPDLTFEAFFQPFTVDMDYKNFYKLMEEKTRDLEPYSYNSNPDFKVNNLVGTFVLRWEYRPGSTLFIVYNLHNDNYFSASDNAWTKNSSNSIFLKFNYWLQI
;
A
#
# COMPACT_ATOMS: atom_id res chain seq x y z
N MET A 1 -4.58 37.00 25.34
CA MET A 1 -5.61 37.08 24.28
C MET A 1 -6.21 35.71 23.91
N ILE A 2 -5.62 34.63 24.36
CA ILE A 2 -6.06 33.24 24.08
C ILE A 2 -7.12 32.73 25.10
N SER A 3 -7.23 33.37 26.28
CA SER A 3 -8.18 32.98 27.35
C SER A 3 -9.63 33.44 27.15
N ARG A 4 -9.95 34.18 26.09
CA ARG A 4 -11.33 34.66 25.82
C ARG A 4 -12.09 33.89 24.73
N LEU A 5 -11.49 32.85 24.14
CA LEU A 5 -12.16 32.02 23.09
C LEU A 5 -13.05 30.89 23.65
N TYR A 6 -13.02 30.67 24.98
CA TYR A 6 -13.77 29.58 25.63
C TYR A 6 -15.17 29.97 26.14
N SER A 7 -15.62 31.21 25.92
CA SER A 7 -16.94 31.66 26.37
C SER A 7 -17.92 32.05 25.27
N LEU A 8 -17.65 31.65 24.01
CA LEU A 8 -18.61 31.86 22.95
C LEU A 8 -19.63 30.73 22.92
N PRO A 9 -20.94 31.00 22.96
CA PRO A 9 -21.96 29.97 22.91
C PRO A 9 -21.88 29.20 21.57
N LEU A 10 -22.20 27.90 21.59
CA LEU A 10 -22.14 26.95 20.44
C LEU A 10 -22.75 27.49 19.11
N MET A 11 -23.70 28.44 19.21
CA MET A 11 -24.33 29.09 18.03
C MET A 11 -23.38 30.03 17.27
N THR A 12 -22.34 30.59 17.88
CA THR A 12 -21.38 31.47 17.19
C THR A 12 -20.25 30.68 16.53
N GLN A 13 -19.90 29.51 17.05
CA GLN A 13 -18.93 28.60 16.43
C GLN A 13 -19.44 28.03 15.10
N ASN A 14 -20.72 27.67 15.04
CA ASN A 14 -21.35 27.21 13.80
C ASN A 14 -21.38 28.27 12.68
N LYS A 15 -21.52 29.56 13.07
CA LYS A 15 -21.51 30.66 12.09
C LYS A 15 -20.12 30.92 11.52
N ALA A 16 -19.07 30.77 12.32
CA ALA A 16 -17.69 30.93 11.84
C ALA A 16 -17.28 29.80 10.88
N ILE A 17 -17.68 28.58 11.14
CA ILE A 17 -17.47 27.44 10.25
C ILE A 17 -18.26 27.61 8.94
N ILE A 18 -19.54 28.01 9.03
CA ILE A 18 -20.38 28.27 7.85
C ILE A 18 -19.83 29.44 7.03
N PHE A 19 -19.31 30.49 7.68
CA PHE A 19 -18.73 31.66 7.03
C PHE A 19 -17.41 31.30 6.31
N TYR A 20 -16.59 30.41 6.91
CA TYR A 20 -15.36 29.90 6.30
C TYR A 20 -15.68 29.00 5.10
N ILE A 21 -16.67 28.13 5.21
CA ILE A 21 -17.19 27.29 4.10
C ILE A 21 -17.75 28.17 2.97
N LEU A 22 -18.47 29.23 3.28
CA LEU A 22 -19.02 30.19 2.29
C LEU A 22 -17.95 31.01 1.61
N ILE A 23 -16.89 31.44 2.33
CA ILE A 23 -15.73 32.11 1.71
C ILE A 23 -15.00 31.14 0.77
N CYS A 24 -14.78 29.89 1.17
CA CYS A 24 -14.22 28.86 0.29
C CYS A 24 -15.10 28.67 -0.95
N ALA A 25 -16.41 28.57 -0.80
CA ALA A 25 -17.35 28.39 -1.92
C ALA A 25 -17.36 29.59 -2.91
N TYR A 26 -17.17 30.82 -2.42
CA TYR A 26 -17.17 32.01 -3.30
C TYR A 26 -15.89 32.13 -4.14
N VAL A 27 -14.79 31.53 -3.72
CA VAL A 27 -13.50 31.58 -4.42
C VAL A 27 -13.45 30.64 -5.64
N PHE A 28 -14.41 29.71 -5.77
CA PHE A 28 -14.40 28.63 -6.76
C PHE A 28 -15.17 28.91 -8.07
N ALA A 29 -15.60 30.12 -8.34
CA ALA A 29 -16.39 30.43 -9.54
C ALA A 29 -15.52 31.06 -10.65
N ASP A 30 -14.87 30.26 -11.46
CA ASP A 30 -14.28 30.70 -12.74
C ASP A 30 -14.66 29.75 -13.89
N ASN A 31 -15.11 30.36 -15.00
CA ASN A 31 -15.51 29.69 -16.23
C ASN A 31 -14.32 29.54 -17.20
N TYR A 32 -13.80 28.31 -17.36
CA TYR A 32 -12.94 27.96 -18.48
C TYR A 32 -13.71 27.06 -19.46
N GLN A 33 -13.69 27.39 -20.76
CA GLN A 33 -14.19 26.50 -21.79
C GLN A 33 -13.09 25.51 -22.17
N VAL A 34 -13.31 24.22 -21.87
CA VAL A 34 -12.45 23.10 -22.25
C VAL A 34 -13.20 22.28 -23.33
N GLU A 35 -12.47 21.68 -24.30
CA GLU A 35 -13.02 20.60 -25.12
C GLU A 35 -13.74 19.61 -24.22
N ASP A 36 -14.88 19.05 -24.66
CA ASP A 36 -15.64 18.10 -23.86
C ASP A 36 -14.70 16.94 -23.45
N PRO A 37 -14.34 16.80 -22.16
CA PRO A 37 -13.40 15.79 -21.71
C PRO A 37 -13.83 14.37 -22.07
N ASN A 38 -15.13 14.15 -22.32
CA ASN A 38 -15.67 12.85 -22.70
C ASN A 38 -15.32 12.47 -24.15
N GLN A 39 -14.92 13.43 -24.99
CA GLN A 39 -14.49 13.16 -26.36
C GLN A 39 -13.03 12.71 -26.44
N LEU A 40 -12.20 13.05 -25.48
CA LEU A 40 -10.77 12.78 -25.52
C LEU A 40 -10.46 11.28 -25.57
N ARG A 41 -11.20 10.45 -24.84
CA ARG A 41 -11.04 9.00 -24.84
C ARG A 41 -11.32 8.31 -26.20
N PHE A 42 -11.95 9.02 -27.13
CA PHE A 42 -12.20 8.52 -28.49
C PHE A 42 -11.15 8.95 -29.50
N ARG A 43 -10.08 9.65 -29.07
CA ARG A 43 -8.94 9.94 -29.93
C ARG A 43 -8.29 8.63 -30.35
N GLU A 44 -7.96 8.57 -31.64
CA GLU A 44 -7.44 7.36 -32.28
C GLU A 44 -5.95 7.54 -32.61
N MET A 45 -5.17 6.53 -32.35
CA MET A 45 -3.80 6.34 -32.82
C MET A 45 -3.72 5.04 -33.61
N VAL A 46 -2.93 5.02 -34.69
CA VAL A 46 -2.79 3.83 -35.53
C VAL A 46 -1.43 3.21 -35.33
N ALA A 47 -1.40 1.93 -34.94
CA ALA A 47 -0.20 1.09 -34.99
C ALA A 47 0.03 0.64 -36.44
N THR A 48 1.24 0.83 -36.94
CA THR A 48 1.62 0.40 -38.28
C THR A 48 2.36 -0.93 -38.20
N ARG A 49 1.93 -1.91 -39.01
CA ARG A 49 2.64 -3.20 -39.08
C ARG A 49 3.96 -3.06 -39.78
N THR A 50 5.04 -3.55 -39.21
CA THR A 50 6.38 -3.59 -39.85
C THR A 50 6.81 -5.03 -40.14
N ILE A 51 7.58 -5.18 -41.19
CA ILE A 51 8.25 -6.45 -41.56
C ILE A 51 9.69 -6.47 -41.06
N THR A 52 10.29 -5.29 -41.02
CA THR A 52 11.65 -5.09 -40.53
C THR A 52 11.58 -4.37 -39.17
N PRO A 53 12.05 -5.00 -38.08
CA PRO A 53 12.13 -4.33 -36.76
C PRO A 53 13.00 -3.07 -36.85
N PRO A 54 12.69 -1.99 -36.10
CA PRO A 54 13.63 -0.89 -35.91
C PRO A 54 14.88 -1.35 -35.14
N ILE A 55 15.97 -0.65 -35.30
CA ILE A 55 17.15 -0.78 -34.46
C ILE A 55 16.89 0.01 -33.18
N ILE A 56 16.89 -0.64 -32.03
CA ILE A 56 16.65 0.02 -30.75
C ILE A 56 17.96 0.63 -30.27
N ASP A 57 18.24 1.88 -30.66
CA ASP A 57 19.43 2.64 -30.28
C ASP A 57 19.13 4.04 -29.73
N GLY A 58 17.86 4.35 -29.58
CA GLY A 58 17.34 5.64 -29.08
C GLY A 58 17.22 6.72 -30.16
N ASN A 59 17.74 6.49 -31.37
CA ASN A 59 17.65 7.46 -32.47
C ASN A 59 16.47 7.11 -33.38
N ILE A 60 15.55 8.05 -33.60
CA ILE A 60 14.34 7.84 -34.40
C ILE A 60 14.62 8.19 -35.88
N ASP A 61 15.73 7.69 -36.43
CA ASP A 61 16.16 7.97 -37.82
C ASP A 61 15.96 6.78 -38.78
N ASP A 62 15.62 5.61 -38.28
CA ASP A 62 15.30 4.45 -39.09
C ASP A 62 14.16 4.70 -40.06
N GLU A 63 14.29 4.22 -41.30
CA GLU A 63 13.29 4.38 -42.37
C GLU A 63 11.90 3.85 -41.94
N VAL A 64 11.83 2.80 -41.11
CA VAL A 64 10.58 2.20 -40.63
C VAL A 64 9.73 3.18 -39.84
N TRP A 65 10.37 4.10 -39.07
CA TRP A 65 9.68 5.14 -38.34
C TRP A 65 9.08 6.24 -39.22
N GLN A 66 9.58 6.41 -40.44
CA GLN A 66 9.01 7.38 -41.39
C GLN A 66 7.63 6.97 -41.90
N ASN A 67 7.37 5.65 -41.92
CA ASN A 67 6.09 5.07 -42.33
C ASN A 67 5.05 5.04 -41.19
N ALA A 68 5.48 5.25 -39.95
CA ALA A 68 4.58 5.26 -38.78
C ALA A 68 3.85 6.62 -38.67
N LEU A 69 2.56 6.56 -38.35
CA LEU A 69 1.78 7.76 -38.11
C LEU A 69 2.25 8.46 -36.83
N LYS A 70 2.40 9.79 -36.93
CA LYS A 70 2.88 10.66 -35.83
C LYS A 70 1.69 11.19 -35.05
N GLU A 71 1.71 11.00 -33.75
CA GLU A 71 0.75 11.63 -32.86
C GLU A 71 1.45 12.68 -31.97
N SER A 72 0.88 13.87 -31.87
CA SER A 72 1.47 14.97 -31.09
C SER A 72 0.44 15.87 -30.38
N ALA A 73 -0.83 15.50 -30.42
CA ALA A 73 -1.90 16.28 -29.79
C ALA A 73 -2.01 16.01 -28.28
N PHE A 74 -0.88 16.12 -27.58
CA PHE A 74 -0.82 16.01 -26.13
C PHE A 74 -1.48 17.20 -25.45
N LEU A 75 -2.00 16.98 -24.24
CA LEU A 75 -2.60 18.00 -23.39
C LEU A 75 -1.96 18.02 -22.03
N GLN A 76 -1.85 19.21 -21.44
CA GLN A 76 -1.33 19.36 -20.10
C GLN A 76 -2.32 18.80 -19.08
N PHE A 77 -1.81 18.01 -18.12
CA PHE A 77 -2.55 17.53 -16.97
C PHE A 77 -2.19 18.33 -15.72
N GLU A 78 -0.90 18.57 -15.49
CA GLU A 78 -0.38 19.40 -14.42
C GLU A 78 0.51 20.53 -14.99
N PRO A 79 0.49 21.73 -14.44
CA PRO A 79 -0.40 22.28 -13.41
C PRO A 79 -1.76 22.74 -13.92
N TYR A 80 -1.94 22.92 -15.24
CA TYR A 80 -3.19 23.39 -15.82
C TYR A 80 -3.95 22.27 -16.51
N ASN A 81 -5.23 22.15 -16.18
CA ASN A 81 -6.08 21.07 -16.68
C ASN A 81 -6.42 21.25 -18.18
N LEU A 82 -6.04 20.26 -19.01
CA LEU A 82 -6.36 20.16 -20.45
C LEU A 82 -5.94 21.37 -21.31
N THR A 83 -4.88 22.08 -20.94
CA THR A 83 -4.32 23.17 -21.76
C THR A 83 -3.25 22.66 -22.73
N GLN A 84 -2.75 23.52 -23.57
CA GLN A 84 -1.63 23.21 -24.47
C GLN A 84 -0.35 22.98 -23.67
N PRO A 85 0.45 21.96 -24.00
CA PRO A 85 1.72 21.69 -23.33
C PRO A 85 2.75 22.80 -23.64
N SER A 86 3.66 23.01 -22.67
CA SER A 86 4.76 23.98 -22.86
C SER A 86 5.81 23.46 -23.85
N GLU A 87 5.99 22.13 -23.94
CA GLU A 87 6.96 21.47 -24.81
C GLU A 87 6.27 20.40 -25.65
N LYS A 88 6.74 20.19 -26.86
CA LYS A 88 6.14 19.24 -27.80
C LYS A 88 6.59 17.80 -27.54
N THR A 89 5.67 16.85 -27.65
CA THR A 89 5.93 15.42 -27.63
C THR A 89 5.40 14.77 -28.92
N ILE A 90 6.16 13.85 -29.51
CA ILE A 90 5.74 13.15 -30.74
C ILE A 90 5.91 11.66 -30.49
N ALA A 91 4.81 10.90 -30.60
CA ALA A 91 4.82 9.44 -30.39
C ALA A 91 4.46 8.71 -31.69
N ARG A 92 4.97 7.47 -31.84
CA ARG A 92 4.67 6.55 -32.94
C ARG A 92 4.60 5.15 -32.42
N VAL A 93 3.80 4.29 -33.04
CA VAL A 93 3.69 2.86 -32.71
C VAL A 93 3.81 2.01 -33.97
N LEU A 94 4.74 1.05 -33.92
CA LEU A 94 4.87 -0.05 -34.89
C LEU A 94 4.63 -1.36 -34.17
N TYR A 95 4.34 -2.42 -34.91
CA TYR A 95 4.26 -3.78 -34.37
C TYR A 95 4.60 -4.83 -35.44
N ASP A 96 5.04 -5.99 -34.98
CA ASP A 96 5.18 -7.20 -35.77
C ASP A 96 4.46 -8.39 -35.10
N ASN A 97 4.91 -9.62 -35.33
CA ASN A 97 4.33 -10.81 -34.71
C ASN A 97 4.79 -11.05 -33.27
N GLU A 98 5.88 -10.44 -32.87
CA GLU A 98 6.56 -10.72 -31.59
C GLU A 98 6.58 -9.51 -30.66
N ASN A 99 6.65 -8.28 -31.20
CA ASN A 99 6.86 -7.07 -30.42
C ASN A 99 5.94 -5.92 -30.83
N ILE A 100 5.69 -5.04 -29.90
CA ILE A 100 5.23 -3.66 -30.11
C ILE A 100 6.46 -2.76 -29.95
N TYR A 101 6.63 -1.84 -30.91
CA TYR A 101 7.69 -0.84 -30.89
C TYR A 101 7.07 0.54 -30.70
N VAL A 102 7.63 1.31 -29.77
CA VAL A 102 7.17 2.67 -29.49
C VAL A 102 8.35 3.62 -29.61
N SER A 103 8.25 4.64 -30.43
CA SER A 103 9.21 5.74 -30.45
C SER A 103 8.57 7.02 -29.95
N ILE A 104 9.29 7.75 -29.09
CA ILE A 104 8.82 9.02 -28.53
C ILE A 104 9.95 10.05 -28.59
N ASP A 105 9.65 11.17 -29.24
CA ASP A 105 10.54 12.31 -29.34
C ASP A 105 10.04 13.42 -28.38
N ASN A 106 10.82 13.67 -27.34
CA ASN A 106 10.52 14.61 -26.26
C ASN A 106 11.25 15.92 -26.50
N ILE A 107 10.68 16.79 -27.32
CA ILE A 107 11.25 18.12 -27.61
C ILE A 107 11.31 18.93 -26.32
N ASP A 108 12.40 19.66 -26.10
CA ASP A 108 12.58 20.58 -24.98
C ASP A 108 13.35 21.80 -25.43
N SER A 109 12.81 23.00 -25.14
CA SER A 109 13.45 24.28 -25.49
C SER A 109 14.72 24.57 -24.68
N GLN A 110 15.01 23.78 -23.63
CA GLN A 110 16.17 23.89 -22.74
C GLN A 110 16.77 22.52 -22.47
N PRO A 111 17.35 21.85 -23.48
CA PRO A 111 17.82 20.46 -23.35
C PRO A 111 18.92 20.29 -22.29
N ASP A 112 19.68 21.34 -22.01
CA ASP A 112 20.70 21.41 -20.95
C ASP A 112 20.11 21.29 -19.52
N LYS A 113 18.79 21.42 -19.38
CA LYS A 113 18.06 21.31 -18.09
C LYS A 113 17.26 20.02 -17.93
N ILE A 114 17.34 19.14 -18.89
CA ILE A 114 16.76 17.79 -18.78
C ILE A 114 17.41 17.10 -17.59
N THR A 115 16.57 16.54 -16.72
CA THR A 115 17.01 15.95 -15.45
C THR A 115 16.57 14.47 -15.39
N GLY A 116 17.52 13.57 -15.37
CA GLY A 116 17.29 12.16 -15.06
C GLY A 116 17.65 11.80 -13.61
N ARG A 117 17.16 10.68 -13.13
CA ARG A 117 17.57 10.06 -11.87
C ARG A 117 17.85 8.59 -12.10
N LEU A 118 18.99 8.12 -11.67
CA LEU A 118 19.36 6.72 -11.80
C LEU A 118 18.88 5.95 -10.57
N SER A 119 18.05 4.95 -10.82
CA SER A 119 17.61 3.97 -9.82
C SER A 119 17.51 2.59 -10.45
N ARG A 120 17.39 1.56 -9.63
CA ARG A 120 16.91 0.28 -10.13
C ARG A 120 15.48 0.42 -10.67
N ARG A 121 15.03 -0.57 -11.44
CA ARG A 121 13.67 -0.61 -11.99
C ARG A 121 12.59 -0.47 -10.89
N ASP A 122 11.42 0.05 -11.27
CA ASP A 122 10.19 0.12 -10.47
C ASP A 122 10.27 1.00 -9.21
N ARG A 123 11.14 2.01 -9.23
CA ARG A 123 11.32 2.96 -8.12
C ARG A 123 10.71 4.32 -8.45
N TRP A 124 9.35 4.40 -8.43
CA TRP A 124 8.61 5.63 -8.72
C TRP A 124 9.11 6.84 -7.93
N MET A 125 9.23 6.68 -6.61
CA MET A 125 9.62 7.78 -5.71
C MET A 125 11.10 8.19 -5.80
N GLU A 126 11.93 7.42 -6.50
CA GLU A 126 13.35 7.69 -6.62
C GLU A 126 13.70 8.30 -7.97
N ALA A 127 13.21 7.71 -9.06
CA ALA A 127 13.62 8.04 -10.42
C ALA A 127 12.52 8.62 -11.30
N PHE A 128 11.27 8.63 -10.83
CA PHE A 128 10.10 9.11 -11.57
C PHE A 128 9.33 10.18 -10.78
N GLY A 129 8.04 10.30 -11.00
CA GLY A 129 7.19 11.27 -10.35
C GLY A 129 7.69 12.71 -10.55
N PRO A 130 7.69 13.57 -9.52
CA PRO A 130 8.11 14.97 -9.63
C PRO A 130 9.63 15.17 -9.61
N HIS A 131 10.45 14.11 -9.70
CA HIS A 131 11.87 14.14 -9.40
C HIS A 131 12.77 14.08 -10.61
N SER A 132 12.23 13.76 -11.78
CA SER A 132 12.95 13.52 -13.02
C SER A 132 12.06 13.88 -14.20
N ASP A 133 12.65 14.19 -15.33
CA ASP A 133 11.96 14.04 -16.61
C ASP A 133 11.70 12.55 -16.82
N TRP A 134 10.55 12.19 -17.38
CA TRP A 134 10.21 10.83 -17.76
C TRP A 134 9.10 10.81 -18.80
N ILE A 135 9.00 9.72 -19.53
CA ILE A 135 7.91 9.41 -20.47
C ILE A 135 7.47 7.98 -20.28
N GLY A 136 6.17 7.74 -20.41
CA GLY A 136 5.61 6.40 -20.38
C GLY A 136 4.51 6.21 -21.40
N VAL A 137 4.32 4.94 -21.79
CA VAL A 137 3.21 4.46 -22.61
C VAL A 137 2.44 3.41 -21.84
N ALA A 138 1.13 3.42 -21.95
CA ALA A 138 0.24 2.44 -21.34
C ALA A 138 -0.66 1.79 -22.40
N PHE A 139 -0.96 0.51 -22.20
CA PHE A 139 -1.82 -0.28 -23.07
C PHE A 139 -2.93 -0.97 -22.29
N ASP A 140 -4.16 -0.87 -22.75
CA ASP A 140 -5.26 -1.77 -22.38
C ASP A 140 -5.48 -2.75 -23.54
N SER A 141 -4.78 -3.87 -23.46
CA SER A 141 -4.79 -4.88 -24.53
C SER A 141 -6.06 -5.72 -24.59
N ASN A 142 -6.87 -5.68 -23.54
CA ASN A 142 -8.19 -6.30 -23.50
C ASN A 142 -9.32 -5.36 -23.91
N ASN A 143 -9.06 -4.05 -24.00
CA ASN A 143 -10.04 -2.99 -24.17
C ASN A 143 -11.19 -3.13 -23.17
N ASP A 144 -10.80 -3.36 -21.90
CA ASP A 144 -11.76 -3.65 -20.82
C ASP A 144 -12.02 -2.45 -19.91
N ASP A 145 -11.37 -1.31 -20.16
CA ASP A 145 -11.44 -0.07 -19.37
C ASP A 145 -11.04 -0.27 -17.89
N ARG A 146 -10.34 -1.35 -17.54
CA ARG A 146 -10.06 -1.74 -16.15
C ARG A 146 -8.61 -2.16 -15.91
N THR A 147 -7.99 -2.76 -16.92
CA THR A 147 -6.62 -3.25 -16.82
C THR A 147 -5.71 -2.57 -17.82
N GLY A 148 -4.53 -2.21 -17.35
CA GLY A 148 -3.52 -1.56 -18.17
C GLY A 148 -2.11 -2.06 -17.86
N TYR A 149 -1.24 -1.90 -18.82
CA TYR A 149 0.18 -2.21 -18.73
C TYR A 149 0.95 -0.94 -19.02
N TRP A 150 1.69 -0.43 -18.06
CA TRP A 150 2.43 0.83 -18.20
C TRP A 150 3.93 0.58 -18.22
N PHE A 151 4.61 1.20 -19.17
CA PHE A 151 6.05 1.14 -19.38
C PHE A 151 6.57 2.58 -19.39
N ALA A 152 7.54 2.90 -18.53
CA ALA A 152 8.11 4.22 -18.44
C ALA A 152 9.62 4.19 -18.33
N VAL A 153 10.25 5.24 -18.87
CA VAL A 153 11.70 5.45 -18.80
C VAL A 153 12.03 6.90 -18.51
N ASN A 154 13.21 7.16 -18.00
CA ASN A 154 13.75 8.49 -17.78
C ASN A 154 15.07 8.70 -18.56
N PRO A 155 15.57 9.93 -18.73
CA PRO A 155 16.73 10.22 -19.56
C PRO A 155 18.07 9.59 -19.11
N LEU A 156 18.14 8.96 -17.92
CA LEU A 156 19.32 8.24 -17.44
C LEU A 156 19.17 6.71 -17.47
N GLY A 157 18.12 6.19 -18.12
CA GLY A 157 17.94 4.76 -18.33
C GLY A 157 17.32 4.01 -17.16
N SER A 158 16.74 4.69 -16.16
CA SER A 158 15.87 4.00 -15.22
C SER A 158 14.56 3.65 -15.92
N ARG A 159 14.08 2.42 -15.69
CA ARG A 159 12.83 1.90 -16.25
C ARG A 159 11.83 1.52 -15.19
N MET A 160 10.58 1.50 -15.58
CA MET A 160 9.47 1.08 -14.73
C MET A 160 8.41 0.38 -15.56
N ASP A 161 7.92 -0.73 -15.07
CA ASP A 161 6.76 -1.42 -15.61
C ASP A 161 5.73 -1.67 -14.50
N VAL A 162 4.47 -1.45 -14.83
CA VAL A 162 3.37 -1.51 -13.87
C VAL A 162 2.16 -2.15 -14.50
N PHE A 163 1.57 -3.08 -13.78
CA PHE A 163 0.23 -3.57 -14.10
C PHE A 163 -0.80 -2.73 -13.35
N ILE A 164 -1.74 -2.13 -14.07
CA ILE A 164 -2.80 -1.30 -13.52
C ILE A 164 -4.08 -2.12 -13.45
N SER A 165 -4.72 -2.17 -12.27
CA SER A 165 -6.00 -2.86 -12.10
C SER A 165 -6.81 -2.22 -10.99
N GLY A 166 -7.87 -1.49 -11.35
CA GLY A 166 -8.72 -0.78 -10.40
C GLY A 166 -8.55 0.74 -10.42
N GLU A 167 -8.74 1.38 -9.28
CA GLU A 167 -8.73 2.85 -9.13
C GLU A 167 -7.79 3.31 -8.01
N GLY A 168 -7.32 4.56 -8.12
CA GLY A 168 -6.42 5.18 -7.16
C GLY A 168 -5.01 4.62 -7.22
N MET A 169 -4.17 5.04 -6.28
CA MET A 169 -2.76 4.61 -6.24
C MET A 169 -2.59 3.11 -5.97
N GLU A 170 -3.56 2.47 -5.30
CA GLU A 170 -3.54 1.02 -5.06
C GLU A 170 -3.75 0.18 -6.34
N ALA A 171 -4.20 0.81 -7.41
CA ALA A 171 -4.36 0.16 -8.71
C ALA A 171 -3.01 -0.16 -9.38
N PHE A 172 -1.95 0.58 -9.02
CA PHE A 172 -0.63 0.45 -9.62
C PHE A 172 0.17 -0.66 -8.94
N ASN A 173 0.34 -1.78 -9.61
CA ASN A 173 1.16 -2.89 -9.14
C ASN A 173 2.55 -2.84 -9.80
N SER A 174 3.50 -2.19 -9.16
CA SER A 174 4.90 -2.10 -9.58
C SER A 174 5.74 -3.34 -9.24
N THR A 175 5.13 -4.39 -8.72
CA THR A 175 5.79 -5.68 -8.51
C THR A 175 5.55 -6.65 -9.68
N TRP A 176 4.74 -6.23 -10.66
CA TRP A 176 4.62 -6.90 -11.93
C TRP A 176 5.86 -6.55 -12.76
N ASP A 177 6.65 -7.56 -13.09
CA ASP A 177 7.99 -7.42 -13.63
C ASP A 177 8.09 -8.24 -14.92
N VAL A 178 8.46 -7.59 -16.03
CA VAL A 178 8.59 -8.22 -17.33
C VAL A 178 9.87 -7.82 -18.05
N VAL A 179 10.37 -8.66 -18.91
CA VAL A 179 11.57 -8.35 -19.71
C VAL A 179 11.14 -7.65 -20.99
N TRP A 180 11.62 -6.41 -21.15
CA TRP A 180 11.44 -5.56 -22.32
C TRP A 180 12.67 -4.68 -22.53
N ASP A 181 12.86 -4.16 -23.74
CA ASP A 181 14.05 -3.43 -24.13
C ASP A 181 13.74 -1.98 -24.51
N PHE A 182 14.72 -1.11 -24.34
CA PHE A 182 14.63 0.30 -24.74
C PHE A 182 16.02 0.91 -24.81
N GLU A 183 16.14 1.97 -25.64
CA GLU A 183 17.33 2.83 -25.67
C GLU A 183 16.89 4.30 -25.72
N ILE A 184 17.79 5.17 -25.26
CA ILE A 184 17.58 6.61 -25.14
C ILE A 184 18.69 7.37 -25.84
N ALA A 185 18.36 8.41 -26.58
CA ALA A 185 19.31 9.36 -27.14
C ALA A 185 19.00 10.78 -26.67
N LEU A 186 20.05 11.50 -26.21
CA LEU A 186 19.99 12.94 -25.98
C LEU A 186 20.40 13.67 -27.24
N HIS A 187 19.67 14.71 -27.63
CA HIS A 187 19.95 15.51 -28.82
C HIS A 187 19.73 17.02 -28.57
N ASP A 188 20.14 17.87 -29.49
CA ASP A 188 20.18 19.34 -29.33
C ASP A 188 18.79 19.96 -29.07
N SER A 189 17.71 19.25 -29.38
CA SER A 189 16.33 19.74 -29.22
C SER A 189 15.54 18.96 -28.18
N GLY A 190 16.18 18.07 -27.38
CA GLY A 190 15.49 17.28 -26.37
C GLY A 190 16.09 15.89 -26.16
N TRP A 191 15.25 14.87 -26.05
CA TRP A 191 15.65 13.48 -25.93
C TRP A 191 14.60 12.57 -26.57
N SER A 192 15.06 11.44 -27.07
CA SER A 192 14.21 10.44 -27.70
C SER A 192 14.35 9.09 -26.98
N VAL A 193 13.35 8.26 -27.15
CA VAL A 193 13.33 6.88 -26.69
C VAL A 193 12.72 5.97 -27.73
N GLU A 194 13.29 4.79 -27.87
CA GLU A 194 12.74 3.65 -28.56
C GLU A 194 12.51 2.51 -27.57
N MET A 195 11.35 1.90 -27.61
CA MET A 195 10.96 0.79 -26.74
C MET A 195 10.58 -0.43 -27.60
N GLN A 196 11.08 -1.60 -27.21
CA GLN A 196 10.67 -2.90 -27.74
C GLN A 196 9.98 -3.71 -26.67
N ILE A 197 8.69 -3.90 -26.78
CA ILE A 197 7.85 -4.56 -25.79
C ILE A 197 7.32 -5.86 -26.36
N PRO A 198 7.73 -7.04 -25.84
CA PRO A 198 7.24 -8.31 -26.35
C PRO A 198 5.72 -8.44 -26.18
N ILE A 199 5.03 -8.84 -27.24
CA ILE A 199 3.57 -9.06 -27.21
C ILE A 199 3.18 -10.12 -26.18
N SER A 200 4.09 -11.03 -25.86
CA SER A 200 3.89 -12.07 -24.85
C SER A 200 3.68 -11.56 -23.43
N VAL A 201 3.98 -10.28 -23.13
CA VAL A 201 3.73 -9.69 -21.81
C VAL A 201 2.26 -9.32 -21.61
N PHE A 202 1.50 -9.15 -22.68
CA PHE A 202 0.11 -8.73 -22.66
C PHE A 202 -0.85 -9.92 -22.64
N GLN A 203 -1.98 -9.71 -21.98
CA GLN A 203 -3.15 -10.59 -22.12
C GLN A 203 -4.13 -9.93 -23.09
N PHE A 204 -4.50 -10.62 -24.17
CA PHE A 204 -5.39 -10.10 -25.21
C PHE A 204 -6.18 -11.21 -25.90
N ASP A 205 -7.20 -10.87 -26.70
CA ASP A 205 -7.93 -11.82 -27.50
C ASP A 205 -7.31 -11.96 -28.89
N ALA A 206 -6.55 -13.02 -29.10
CA ALA A 206 -5.88 -13.28 -30.38
C ALA A 206 -6.84 -13.64 -31.53
N ASN A 207 -8.13 -13.91 -31.24
CA ASN A 207 -9.11 -14.34 -32.24
C ASN A 207 -9.94 -13.19 -32.82
N THR A 208 -9.72 -11.99 -32.33
CA THR A 208 -10.50 -10.81 -32.75
C THR A 208 -9.55 -9.69 -33.15
N ASP A 209 -9.86 -8.98 -34.23
CA ASP A 209 -9.22 -7.71 -34.57
C ASP A 209 -9.82 -6.64 -33.63
N ASN A 210 -9.36 -6.64 -32.40
CA ASN A 210 -9.82 -5.70 -31.39
C ASN A 210 -8.91 -4.49 -31.34
N ASP A 211 -9.51 -3.33 -31.24
CA ASP A 211 -8.81 -2.11 -30.87
C ASP A 211 -8.30 -2.26 -29.45
N TRP A 212 -7.09 -1.80 -29.16
CA TRP A 212 -6.54 -1.70 -27.82
C TRP A 212 -6.76 -0.30 -27.27
N GLY A 213 -6.73 -0.13 -25.97
CA GLY A 213 -6.56 1.16 -25.36
C GLY A 213 -5.08 1.56 -25.33
N ILE A 214 -4.78 2.86 -25.51
CA ILE A 214 -3.42 3.41 -25.40
C ILE A 214 -3.43 4.77 -24.74
N ALA A 215 -2.42 5.04 -23.92
CA ALA A 215 -2.17 6.36 -23.34
C ALA A 215 -0.68 6.64 -23.21
N PHE A 216 -0.32 7.92 -23.21
CA PHE A 216 1.03 8.39 -22.92
C PHE A 216 0.98 9.42 -21.81
N ALA A 217 2.03 9.46 -20.99
CA ALA A 217 2.23 10.50 -20.00
C ALA A 217 3.71 10.89 -19.97
N ARG A 218 3.99 12.18 -20.04
CA ARG A 218 5.34 12.76 -19.91
C ARG A 218 5.37 13.74 -18.76
N HIS A 219 6.45 13.72 -17.99
CA HIS A 219 6.73 14.73 -16.98
C HIS A 219 7.96 15.57 -17.36
N ILE A 220 7.82 16.88 -17.26
CA ILE A 220 8.88 17.86 -17.51
C ILE A 220 9.31 18.42 -16.16
N HIS A 221 10.41 17.89 -15.61
CA HIS A 221 10.85 18.17 -14.25
C HIS A 221 11.04 19.67 -13.95
N ARG A 222 11.69 20.42 -14.82
CA ARG A 222 11.95 21.86 -14.59
C ARG A 222 10.69 22.70 -14.46
N LEU A 223 9.60 22.27 -15.12
CA LEU A 223 8.30 22.95 -15.13
C LEU A 223 7.30 22.32 -14.14
N GLN A 224 7.60 21.13 -13.62
CA GLN A 224 6.64 20.29 -12.88
C GLN A 224 5.34 20.17 -13.69
N GLU A 225 5.50 19.99 -14.97
CA GLU A 225 4.41 19.84 -15.93
C GLU A 225 4.26 18.37 -16.29
N GLU A 226 3.04 17.88 -16.21
CA GLU A 226 2.67 16.59 -16.75
C GLU A 226 1.78 16.79 -17.96
N VAL A 227 2.11 16.14 -19.07
CA VAL A 227 1.32 16.15 -20.30
C VAL A 227 0.91 14.73 -20.65
N GLN A 228 -0.29 14.57 -21.20
CA GLN A 228 -0.89 13.28 -21.49
C GLN A 228 -1.49 13.25 -22.90
N TRP A 229 -1.53 12.07 -23.48
CA TRP A 229 -2.33 11.73 -24.64
C TRP A 229 -3.14 10.46 -24.35
N PRO A 230 -4.44 10.42 -24.61
CA PRO A 230 -5.29 11.45 -25.22
C PRO A 230 -5.56 12.64 -24.30
N GLY A 231 -5.27 12.53 -23.01
CA GLY A 231 -5.58 13.49 -21.96
C GLY A 231 -6.91 13.18 -21.27
N HIS A 232 -7.00 13.50 -20.00
CA HIS A 232 -8.24 13.46 -19.23
C HIS A 232 -8.25 14.55 -18.16
N SER A 233 -9.44 14.90 -17.67
CA SER A 233 -9.57 15.92 -16.63
C SER A 233 -9.08 15.40 -15.27
N LYS A 234 -8.47 16.25 -14.44
CA LYS A 234 -8.02 15.93 -13.07
C LYS A 234 -9.15 15.42 -12.16
N GLY A 235 -10.38 15.83 -12.41
CA GLY A 235 -11.53 15.48 -11.56
C GLY A 235 -12.24 14.18 -11.93
N VAL A 236 -11.71 13.37 -12.85
CA VAL A 236 -12.33 12.10 -13.22
C VAL A 236 -11.72 10.93 -12.46
N SER A 237 -12.49 9.85 -12.35
CA SER A 237 -12.08 8.65 -11.60
C SER A 237 -11.55 7.55 -12.53
N GLY A 238 -10.46 6.92 -12.13
CA GLY A 238 -9.79 5.86 -12.88
C GLY A 238 -8.77 6.39 -13.90
N PHE A 239 -7.91 5.52 -14.39
CA PHE A 239 -6.90 5.83 -15.40
C PHE A 239 -7.24 5.17 -16.72
N VAL A 240 -7.40 3.84 -16.73
CA VAL A 240 -7.64 3.03 -17.92
C VAL A 240 -8.91 3.43 -18.69
N PRO A 241 -10.04 3.80 -18.03
CA PRO A 241 -11.25 4.25 -18.75
C PRO A 241 -11.07 5.51 -19.63
N HIS A 242 -9.94 6.18 -19.49
CA HIS A 242 -9.65 7.43 -20.21
C HIS A 242 -8.56 7.26 -21.28
N TYR A 243 -8.13 6.04 -21.54
CA TYR A 243 -7.20 5.75 -22.65
C TYR A 243 -7.86 6.03 -23.99
N GLY A 244 -7.07 6.46 -24.97
CA GLY A 244 -7.47 6.56 -26.38
C GLY A 244 -7.48 5.20 -27.04
N VAL A 245 -7.81 5.15 -28.32
CA VAL A 245 -7.97 3.90 -29.07
C VAL A 245 -6.76 3.69 -29.97
N LEU A 246 -6.09 2.54 -29.81
CA LEU A 246 -5.03 2.07 -30.71
C LEU A 246 -5.63 1.16 -31.78
N LYS A 247 -5.68 1.66 -33.00
CA LYS A 247 -6.18 0.96 -34.18
C LYS A 247 -5.07 0.19 -34.91
N GLY A 248 -5.46 -0.74 -35.74
CA GLY A 248 -4.58 -1.40 -36.72
C GLY A 248 -3.86 -2.66 -36.21
N MET A 249 -3.99 -2.99 -34.94
CA MET A 249 -3.45 -4.25 -34.39
C MET A 249 -4.27 -5.43 -34.90
N SER A 250 -3.69 -6.27 -35.77
CA SER A 250 -4.40 -7.43 -36.35
C SER A 250 -3.47 -8.62 -36.58
N ASN A 251 -4.05 -9.82 -36.61
CA ASN A 251 -3.34 -11.06 -36.89
C ASN A 251 -2.12 -11.31 -36.00
N ILE A 252 -2.28 -11.04 -34.69
CA ILE A 252 -1.23 -11.24 -33.69
C ILE A 252 -1.34 -12.69 -33.19
N PRO A 253 -0.30 -13.51 -33.29
CA PRO A 253 -0.34 -14.88 -32.79
C PRO A 253 -0.45 -14.89 -31.24
N SER A 254 -1.16 -15.88 -30.71
CA SER A 254 -1.19 -16.10 -29.26
C SER A 254 0.17 -16.60 -28.79
N PRO A 255 0.90 -15.85 -27.93
CA PRO A 255 2.19 -16.29 -27.46
C PRO A 255 2.01 -17.45 -26.46
N LYS A 256 2.74 -18.54 -26.65
CA LYS A 256 2.94 -19.57 -25.62
C LYS A 256 4.27 -19.30 -24.97
N LYS A 257 4.28 -19.12 -23.66
CA LYS A 257 5.49 -18.80 -22.92
C LYS A 257 5.56 -19.66 -21.67
N ALA A 258 6.70 -20.28 -21.46
CA ALA A 258 7.05 -20.91 -20.20
C ALA A 258 8.26 -20.19 -19.60
N GLU A 259 8.17 -19.85 -18.35
CA GLU A 259 9.27 -19.23 -17.60
C GLU A 259 9.54 -20.05 -16.35
N ILE A 260 10.81 -20.22 -16.02
CA ILE A 260 11.27 -20.98 -14.86
C ILE A 260 12.27 -20.13 -14.08
N PHE A 261 12.07 -20.01 -12.78
CA PHE A 261 12.88 -19.21 -11.86
C PHE A 261 13.41 -20.08 -10.70
N PRO A 262 14.43 -20.92 -10.92
CA PRO A 262 15.10 -21.58 -9.81
C PRO A 262 15.83 -20.58 -8.93
N TYR A 263 15.82 -20.81 -7.62
CA TYR A 263 16.61 -20.04 -6.68
C TYR A 263 17.38 -20.93 -5.71
N ILE A 264 18.47 -20.38 -5.19
CA ILE A 264 19.22 -20.93 -4.07
C ILE A 264 19.48 -19.81 -3.09
N LEU A 265 19.23 -20.08 -1.82
CA LEU A 265 19.52 -19.22 -0.69
C LEU A 265 20.46 -19.94 0.27
N ASN A 266 21.58 -19.33 0.60
CA ASN A 266 22.45 -19.76 1.66
C ASN A 266 22.70 -18.61 2.62
N GLY A 267 22.65 -18.86 3.89
CA GLY A 267 22.88 -17.85 4.89
C GLY A 267 23.30 -18.45 6.23
N ASN A 268 23.82 -17.55 7.06
CA ASN A 268 24.17 -17.83 8.44
C ASN A 268 23.51 -16.77 9.32
N SER A 269 22.83 -17.19 10.36
CA SER A 269 22.41 -16.32 11.45
C SER A 269 23.05 -16.80 12.74
N ASP A 270 23.06 -15.95 13.77
CA ASP A 270 23.59 -16.31 15.08
C ASP A 270 22.88 -17.54 15.70
N GLN A 271 21.69 -17.88 15.19
CA GLN A 271 20.86 -18.98 15.69
C GLN A 271 20.94 -20.25 14.83
N SER A 272 21.19 -20.13 13.52
CA SER A 272 21.14 -21.26 12.59
C SER A 272 21.78 -20.99 11.24
N ASN A 273 22.25 -22.04 10.57
CA ASN A 273 22.57 -22.02 9.16
C ASN A 273 21.30 -22.25 8.35
N VAL A 274 20.99 -21.36 7.43
CA VAL A 274 19.86 -21.47 6.51
C VAL A 274 20.38 -21.87 5.13
N SER A 275 19.86 -22.95 4.59
CA SER A 275 20.09 -23.36 3.20
C SER A 275 18.74 -23.76 2.60
N SER A 276 18.31 -23.06 1.57
CA SER A 276 17.04 -23.31 0.91
C SER A 276 17.21 -23.25 -0.60
N ALA A 277 16.46 -24.06 -1.30
CA ALA A 277 16.35 -24.02 -2.76
C ALA A 277 14.89 -24.25 -3.15
N GLY A 278 14.46 -23.58 -4.17
CA GLY A 278 13.10 -23.71 -4.68
C GLY A 278 13.03 -23.32 -6.15
N ILE A 279 11.82 -23.40 -6.67
CA ILE A 279 11.58 -23.14 -8.08
C ILE A 279 10.19 -22.52 -8.26
N ASP A 280 10.16 -21.41 -8.95
CA ASP A 280 8.93 -20.81 -9.44
C ASP A 280 8.80 -21.07 -10.94
N MET A 281 7.59 -21.35 -11.41
CA MET A 281 7.28 -21.62 -12.82
C MET A 281 6.06 -20.79 -13.23
N LYS A 282 6.13 -20.20 -14.41
CA LYS A 282 5.02 -19.49 -15.02
C LYS A 282 4.75 -20.06 -16.42
N TYR A 283 3.51 -20.40 -16.67
CA TYR A 283 3.07 -20.96 -17.95
C TYR A 283 1.85 -20.23 -18.49
N GLY A 284 1.96 -19.68 -19.71
CA GLY A 284 0.84 -19.12 -20.45
C GLY A 284 -0.05 -20.21 -20.99
N LEU A 285 -1.20 -20.47 -20.37
CA LEU A 285 -2.19 -21.44 -20.85
C LEU A 285 -2.87 -20.96 -22.13
N SER A 286 -3.08 -19.66 -22.23
CA SER A 286 -3.59 -18.96 -23.42
C SER A 286 -3.17 -17.50 -23.35
N ALA A 287 -3.46 -16.72 -24.39
CA ALA A 287 -3.24 -15.27 -24.35
C ALA A 287 -3.99 -14.54 -23.21
N LYS A 288 -5.00 -15.16 -22.60
CA LYS A 288 -5.81 -14.60 -21.50
C LYS A 288 -5.68 -15.32 -20.17
N SER A 289 -4.82 -16.34 -20.06
CA SER A 289 -4.75 -17.17 -18.86
C SER A 289 -3.32 -17.63 -18.59
N SER A 290 -2.91 -17.54 -17.33
CA SER A 290 -1.60 -17.98 -16.83
C SER A 290 -1.74 -18.95 -15.66
N LEU A 291 -0.79 -19.86 -15.54
CA LEU A 291 -0.60 -20.75 -14.40
C LEU A 291 0.78 -20.49 -13.81
N ASN A 292 0.81 -20.09 -12.55
CA ASN A 292 2.03 -19.93 -11.78
C ASN A 292 2.09 -21.05 -10.74
N MET A 293 3.24 -21.70 -10.61
CA MET A 293 3.46 -22.77 -9.65
C MET A 293 4.74 -22.49 -8.86
N THR A 294 4.79 -22.90 -7.62
CA THR A 294 5.98 -22.80 -6.79
C THR A 294 6.14 -24.07 -5.96
N ILE A 295 7.38 -24.49 -5.80
CA ILE A 295 7.80 -25.54 -4.88
C ILE A 295 8.81 -24.92 -3.94
N ASN A 296 8.55 -25.00 -2.64
CA ASN A 296 9.33 -24.36 -1.61
C ASN A 296 9.56 -22.87 -1.93
N PRO A 297 8.47 -22.04 -1.92
CA PRO A 297 8.59 -20.63 -2.29
C PRO A 297 9.58 -19.91 -1.41
N ASP A 298 10.24 -18.92 -1.99
CA ASP A 298 11.24 -18.13 -1.31
C ASP A 298 10.65 -17.32 -0.15
N PHE A 299 11.00 -17.67 1.07
CA PHE A 299 10.72 -16.90 2.28
C PHE A 299 11.83 -15.89 2.62
N GLY A 300 12.92 -15.88 1.86
CA GLY A 300 14.07 -15.00 2.08
C GLY A 300 13.66 -13.54 2.05
N GLN A 301 13.41 -12.98 3.21
CA GLN A 301 13.15 -11.55 3.36
C GLN A 301 14.44 -10.79 3.03
N VAL A 302 14.47 -10.16 1.86
CA VAL A 302 15.56 -9.26 1.48
C VAL A 302 15.53 -7.99 2.35
N GLU A 303 14.36 -7.62 2.88
CA GLU A 303 14.18 -6.52 3.82
C GLU A 303 13.45 -7.03 5.06
N ALA A 304 13.97 -6.73 6.25
CA ALA A 304 13.27 -6.96 7.51
C ALA A 304 12.03 -6.06 7.61
N ASP A 305 11.00 -6.52 8.32
CA ASP A 305 9.86 -5.67 8.65
C ASP A 305 10.35 -4.58 9.65
N PRO A 306 9.86 -3.33 9.55
CA PRO A 306 10.28 -2.26 10.46
C PRO A 306 9.86 -2.57 11.91
N SER A 307 10.70 -2.17 12.87
CA SER A 307 10.32 -2.21 14.28
C SER A 307 9.15 -1.29 14.56
N VAL A 308 8.13 -1.80 15.22
CA VAL A 308 6.95 -1.06 15.65
C VAL A 308 6.67 -1.39 17.10
N LEU A 309 6.55 -0.38 17.97
CA LEU A 309 6.03 -0.60 19.32
C LEU A 309 4.50 -0.79 19.20
N ASN A 310 4.04 -2.02 19.34
CA ASN A 310 2.62 -2.31 19.40
C ASN A 310 2.17 -2.46 20.87
N LEU A 311 1.68 -1.37 21.44
CA LEU A 311 1.05 -1.37 22.77
C LEU A 311 -0.45 -1.69 22.71
N THR A 312 -0.99 -2.04 21.56
CA THR A 312 -2.39 -2.43 21.41
C THR A 312 -2.57 -3.93 21.51
N ALA A 313 -3.79 -4.38 21.77
CA ALA A 313 -4.16 -5.81 21.74
C ALA A 313 -4.30 -6.36 20.30
N PHE A 314 -4.07 -5.57 19.28
CA PHE A 314 -4.33 -5.94 17.90
C PHE A 314 -3.05 -6.29 17.14
N GLU A 315 -3.17 -7.29 16.27
CA GLU A 315 -2.08 -7.73 15.42
C GLU A 315 -1.66 -6.64 14.41
N THR A 316 -0.35 -6.44 14.24
CA THR A 316 0.20 -5.55 13.21
C THR A 316 0.14 -6.26 11.85
N GLN A 317 -0.44 -5.59 10.86
CA GLN A 317 -0.48 -6.10 9.49
C GLN A 317 0.76 -5.65 8.71
N TYR A 318 1.49 -6.61 8.14
CA TYR A 318 2.59 -6.35 7.21
C TYR A 318 2.22 -6.71 5.77
N ASP A 319 2.82 -6.03 4.82
CA ASP A 319 2.63 -6.31 3.40
C ASP A 319 3.28 -7.63 2.98
N GLU A 320 2.71 -8.28 1.95
CA GLU A 320 3.29 -9.48 1.34
C GLU A 320 4.56 -9.12 0.56
N ARG A 321 5.59 -9.97 0.67
CA ARG A 321 6.89 -9.78 0.00
C ARG A 321 7.30 -10.97 -0.89
N ARG A 322 6.62 -12.10 -0.78
CA ARG A 322 6.93 -13.30 -1.58
C ARG A 322 6.41 -13.16 -3.01
N PRO A 323 7.28 -13.24 -4.05
CA PRO A 323 6.92 -12.97 -5.43
C PRO A 323 5.71 -13.77 -5.93
N PHE A 324 5.63 -15.05 -5.56
CA PHE A 324 4.48 -15.89 -5.93
C PHE A 324 3.13 -15.31 -5.49
N PHE A 325 3.02 -14.76 -4.29
CA PHE A 325 1.75 -14.21 -3.79
C PHE A 325 1.50 -12.76 -4.23
N ILE A 326 2.55 -12.01 -4.54
CA ILE A 326 2.46 -10.61 -4.99
C ILE A 326 1.92 -10.55 -6.43
N GLU A 327 2.47 -11.34 -7.34
CA GLU A 327 2.06 -11.34 -8.74
C GLU A 327 0.58 -11.70 -8.88
N GLY A 328 -0.23 -10.80 -9.45
CA GLY A 328 -1.68 -10.96 -9.58
C GLY A 328 -2.45 -11.01 -8.26
N GLY A 329 -1.78 -10.79 -7.11
CA GLY A 329 -2.38 -10.79 -5.78
C GLY A 329 -3.45 -9.71 -5.58
N SER A 330 -3.36 -8.61 -6.32
CA SER A 330 -4.36 -7.53 -6.32
C SER A 330 -5.77 -8.02 -6.69
N PHE A 331 -5.90 -9.04 -7.54
CA PHE A 331 -7.17 -9.64 -7.91
C PHE A 331 -7.92 -10.24 -6.70
N PHE A 332 -7.21 -10.75 -5.70
CA PHE A 332 -7.80 -11.35 -4.48
C PHE A 332 -8.04 -10.33 -3.36
N LYS A 333 -7.60 -9.07 -3.52
CA LYS A 333 -7.86 -8.02 -2.52
C LYS A 333 -9.34 -7.66 -2.48
N ASN A 334 -9.88 -7.49 -1.28
CA ASN A 334 -11.24 -7.01 -1.04
C ASN A 334 -11.34 -6.24 0.27
N ARG A 335 -12.46 -5.57 0.51
CA ARG A 335 -12.62 -4.64 1.64
C ARG A 335 -12.55 -5.29 3.02
N TYR A 336 -13.02 -6.51 3.17
CA TYR A 336 -12.93 -7.26 4.43
C TYR A 336 -11.73 -8.18 4.52
N LYS A 337 -10.78 -8.04 3.57
CA LYS A 337 -9.49 -8.75 3.60
C LYS A 337 -9.67 -10.26 3.82
N LEU A 338 -10.55 -10.88 3.03
CA LEU A 338 -10.83 -12.32 3.13
C LEU A 338 -9.61 -13.19 2.82
N PHE A 339 -8.62 -12.63 2.16
CA PHE A 339 -7.33 -13.25 1.89
C PHE A 339 -6.18 -12.34 2.32
N HIS A 340 -5.33 -12.89 3.17
CA HIS A 340 -4.06 -12.32 3.63
C HIS A 340 -2.99 -13.39 3.48
N SER A 341 -2.21 -13.32 2.42
CA SER A 341 -1.30 -14.38 2.00
C SER A 341 -0.24 -14.76 3.05
N ARG A 342 0.13 -13.84 3.95
CA ARG A 342 1.06 -14.11 5.04
C ARG A 342 0.55 -15.14 6.06
N ARG A 343 -0.76 -15.46 6.07
CA ARG A 343 -1.31 -16.58 6.86
C ARG A 343 -0.82 -17.94 6.35
N ILE A 344 -0.53 -18.05 5.05
CA ILE A 344 0.05 -19.27 4.47
C ILE A 344 1.54 -19.26 4.74
N GLY A 345 2.02 -20.21 5.55
CA GLY A 345 3.41 -20.30 5.97
C GLY A 345 3.78 -19.36 7.13
N GLN A 346 2.81 -18.88 7.92
CA GLN A 346 3.07 -18.12 9.14
C GLN A 346 3.85 -18.96 10.17
N THR A 347 4.34 -18.31 11.21
CA THR A 347 5.01 -18.99 12.33
C THR A 347 4.09 -20.07 12.93
N PRO A 348 4.57 -21.33 13.10
CA PRO A 348 3.75 -22.42 13.61
C PRO A 348 3.24 -22.17 15.03
N GLY A 349 1.97 -22.47 15.30
CA GLY A 349 1.39 -22.23 16.61
C GLY A 349 -0.08 -22.56 16.76
N PHE A 350 -0.72 -23.11 15.76
CA PHE A 350 -2.16 -23.43 15.78
C PHE A 350 -2.57 -24.33 16.93
N LEU A 351 -1.69 -25.25 17.35
CA LEU A 351 -1.95 -26.21 18.44
C LEU A 351 -1.20 -25.86 19.74
N LEU A 352 -0.56 -24.69 19.80
CA LEU A 352 0.14 -24.25 21.00
C LEU A 352 -0.88 -23.83 22.06
N PRO A 353 -0.77 -24.34 23.31
CA PRO A 353 -1.59 -23.86 24.43
C PRO A 353 -1.33 -22.38 24.71
N ASP A 354 -2.34 -21.65 25.16
CA ASP A 354 -2.25 -20.19 25.41
C ASP A 354 -1.25 -19.83 26.52
N ASP A 355 -1.03 -20.75 27.48
CA ASP A 355 -0.11 -20.61 28.61
C ASP A 355 1.28 -21.22 28.34
N ALA A 356 1.55 -21.67 27.11
CA ALA A 356 2.80 -22.34 26.79
C ALA A 356 3.97 -21.37 26.62
N ASN A 357 5.06 -21.60 27.34
CA ASN A 357 6.33 -20.93 27.12
C ASN A 357 7.15 -21.69 26.07
N ILE A 358 7.49 -21.06 24.95
CA ILE A 358 8.11 -21.71 23.79
C ILE A 358 9.60 -21.86 24.01
N ILE A 359 10.09 -23.13 24.01
CA ILE A 359 11.53 -23.43 24.07
C ILE A 359 12.13 -23.45 22.66
N SER A 360 11.44 -24.08 21.69
CA SER A 360 11.93 -24.20 20.31
C SER A 360 10.78 -24.40 19.34
N ARG A 361 10.76 -23.61 18.26
CA ARG A 361 9.85 -23.81 17.12
C ARG A 361 10.51 -23.27 15.83
N PRO A 362 10.08 -23.72 14.63
CA PRO A 362 10.46 -23.10 13.37
C PRO A 362 9.92 -21.66 13.26
N ASP A 363 10.65 -20.79 12.57
CA ASP A 363 10.21 -19.40 12.34
C ASP A 363 9.01 -19.31 11.39
N VAL A 364 8.91 -20.26 10.45
CA VAL A 364 7.85 -20.33 9.42
C VAL A 364 7.38 -21.77 9.22
N THR A 365 6.12 -21.92 8.84
CA THR A 365 5.56 -23.21 8.39
C THR A 365 5.98 -23.46 6.95
N THR A 366 6.54 -24.63 6.67
CA THR A 366 7.02 -25.03 5.33
C THR A 366 5.89 -25.12 4.33
N ILE A 367 5.97 -24.38 3.22
CA ILE A 367 5.06 -24.51 2.09
C ILE A 367 5.63 -25.56 1.14
N LEU A 368 5.01 -26.73 1.07
CA LEU A 368 5.43 -27.83 0.19
C LEU A 368 5.30 -27.43 -1.27
N GLY A 369 4.22 -26.71 -1.60
CA GLY A 369 3.99 -26.18 -2.93
C GLY A 369 2.72 -25.37 -3.01
N ALA A 370 2.66 -24.50 -4.03
CA ALA A 370 1.47 -23.74 -4.34
C ALA A 370 1.29 -23.58 -5.85
N GLY A 371 0.02 -23.48 -6.26
CA GLY A 371 -0.37 -23.19 -7.63
C GLY A 371 -1.35 -22.02 -7.67
N LYS A 372 -1.18 -21.14 -8.64
CA LYS A 372 -2.06 -20.01 -8.88
C LYS A 372 -2.41 -19.91 -10.35
N MET A 373 -3.70 -19.94 -10.66
CA MET A 373 -4.21 -19.74 -11.99
C MET A 373 -4.99 -18.42 -12.03
N LEU A 374 -4.66 -17.58 -13.00
CA LEU A 374 -5.37 -16.33 -13.28
C LEU A 374 -5.79 -16.28 -14.72
N GLY A 375 -6.96 -15.74 -15.00
CA GLY A 375 -7.39 -15.59 -16.37
C GLY A 375 -8.65 -14.77 -16.55
N GLN A 376 -8.97 -14.53 -17.83
CA GLN A 376 -10.15 -13.82 -18.26
C GLN A 376 -10.81 -14.57 -19.43
N THR A 377 -12.13 -14.66 -19.39
CA THR A 377 -12.90 -15.21 -20.51
C THR A 377 -13.12 -14.15 -21.60
N SER A 378 -13.57 -14.58 -22.80
CA SER A 378 -13.93 -13.65 -23.88
C SER A 378 -15.10 -12.70 -23.53
N LYS A 379 -15.91 -13.03 -22.51
CA LYS A 379 -16.97 -12.17 -21.99
C LYS A 379 -16.49 -11.21 -20.87
N GLY A 380 -15.18 -11.13 -20.63
CA GLY A 380 -14.59 -10.26 -19.62
C GLY A 380 -14.70 -10.79 -18.17
N THR A 381 -15.23 -12.01 -17.95
CA THR A 381 -15.22 -12.62 -16.62
C THR A 381 -13.80 -12.94 -16.22
N LYS A 382 -13.30 -12.35 -15.13
CA LYS A 382 -12.00 -12.67 -14.53
C LYS A 382 -12.16 -13.81 -13.53
N TYR A 383 -11.20 -14.70 -13.48
CA TYR A 383 -11.15 -15.77 -12.48
C TYR A 383 -9.74 -15.93 -11.93
N GLY A 384 -9.69 -16.32 -10.68
CA GLY A 384 -8.42 -16.60 -10.00
C GLY A 384 -8.61 -17.74 -9.00
N ILE A 385 -7.64 -18.66 -8.98
CA ILE A 385 -7.58 -19.77 -8.04
C ILE A 385 -6.17 -19.83 -7.47
N ILE A 386 -6.05 -19.93 -6.15
CA ILE A 386 -4.81 -20.26 -5.45
C ILE A 386 -5.08 -21.55 -4.66
N ASN A 387 -4.15 -22.50 -4.76
CA ASN A 387 -4.10 -23.65 -3.87
C ASN A 387 -2.68 -23.79 -3.33
N ALA A 388 -2.54 -23.92 -2.00
CA ALA A 388 -1.27 -24.09 -1.34
C ALA A 388 -1.37 -25.19 -0.29
N VAL A 389 -0.28 -25.93 -0.11
CA VAL A 389 -0.18 -27.00 0.91
C VAL A 389 1.04 -26.74 1.78
N THR A 390 0.83 -26.71 3.08
CA THR A 390 1.90 -26.60 4.09
C THR A 390 2.13 -27.93 4.77
N ASP A 391 3.34 -28.13 5.32
CA ASP A 391 3.73 -29.33 6.04
C ASP A 391 3.35 -29.29 7.52
N GLU A 392 3.51 -30.43 8.20
CA GLU A 392 3.40 -30.52 9.66
C GLU A 392 4.65 -29.91 10.30
N GLU A 393 4.48 -29.04 11.31
CA GLU A 393 5.59 -28.46 12.05
C GLU A 393 5.54 -28.86 13.53
N TYR A 394 6.70 -29.13 14.08
CA TYR A 394 6.88 -29.61 15.45
C TYR A 394 7.75 -28.62 16.25
N GLY A 395 7.50 -28.56 17.55
CA GLY A 395 8.29 -27.74 18.47
C GLY A 395 8.31 -28.29 19.87
N THR A 396 8.97 -27.53 20.75
CA THR A 396 9.08 -27.85 22.17
C THR A 396 8.64 -26.61 22.95
N TRP A 397 7.78 -26.84 23.94
CA TRP A 397 7.30 -25.80 24.84
C TRP A 397 7.20 -26.35 26.25
N GLU A 398 7.11 -25.44 27.20
CA GLU A 398 6.87 -25.79 28.61
C GLU A 398 5.60 -25.10 29.10
N TYR A 399 4.95 -25.68 30.08
CA TYR A 399 3.82 -25.11 30.78
C TYR A 399 3.86 -25.46 32.24
N GLU A 400 3.25 -24.62 33.09
CA GLU A 400 3.18 -24.88 34.52
C GLU A 400 2.03 -25.85 34.82
N SER A 401 2.31 -26.90 35.60
CA SER A 401 1.32 -27.86 36.09
C SER A 401 1.51 -28.08 37.57
N GLY A 402 0.76 -27.35 38.39
CA GLY A 402 0.97 -27.26 39.83
C GLY A 402 2.32 -26.63 40.15
N ASP A 403 3.14 -27.27 40.96
CA ASP A 403 4.48 -26.79 41.36
C ASP A 403 5.61 -27.23 40.40
N SER A 404 5.27 -27.75 39.22
CA SER A 404 6.26 -28.29 38.27
C SER A 404 6.10 -27.70 36.88
N THR A 405 7.23 -27.34 36.28
CA THR A 405 7.30 -26.98 34.84
C THR A 405 7.45 -28.27 34.05
N ILE A 406 6.59 -28.50 33.09
CA ILE A 406 6.57 -29.69 32.20
C ILE A 406 7.00 -29.28 30.83
N GLU A 407 8.11 -29.83 30.33
CA GLU A 407 8.53 -29.71 28.95
C GLU A 407 7.77 -30.70 28.07
N GLN A 408 7.18 -30.24 26.98
CA GLN A 408 6.49 -31.04 25.99
C GLN A 408 7.02 -30.78 24.58
N LYS A 409 7.23 -31.86 23.83
CA LYS A 409 7.51 -31.81 22.39
C LYS A 409 6.33 -32.37 21.64
N GLY A 410 5.83 -31.64 20.63
CA GLY A 410 4.63 -32.06 19.90
C GLY A 410 4.43 -31.31 18.58
N LEU A 411 3.31 -31.63 17.96
CA LEU A 411 2.85 -30.95 16.74
C LEU A 411 2.37 -29.56 17.12
N LEU A 412 2.91 -28.54 16.43
CA LEU A 412 2.50 -27.14 16.56
C LEU A 412 1.56 -26.71 15.44
N GLU A 413 1.84 -27.16 14.21
CA GLU A 413 1.05 -26.82 13.03
C GLU A 413 0.71 -28.09 12.25
N PRO A 414 -0.56 -28.38 11.96
CA PRO A 414 -0.95 -29.53 11.14
C PRO A 414 -0.71 -29.25 9.66
N MET A 415 -0.46 -30.31 8.88
CA MET A 415 -0.50 -30.20 7.41
C MET A 415 -1.83 -29.59 6.98
N THR A 416 -1.76 -28.48 6.22
CA THR A 416 -2.93 -27.68 5.87
C THR A 416 -3.00 -27.44 4.37
N ASN A 417 -4.18 -27.62 3.80
CA ASN A 417 -4.50 -27.23 2.43
C ASN A 417 -5.30 -25.93 2.45
N TYR A 418 -4.83 -24.94 1.72
CA TYR A 418 -5.47 -23.64 1.51
C TYR A 418 -5.98 -23.54 0.09
N PHE A 419 -7.27 -23.36 -0.07
CA PHE A 419 -7.91 -23.07 -1.35
C PHE A 419 -8.55 -21.69 -1.33
N ILE A 420 -8.21 -20.84 -2.31
CA ILE A 420 -8.78 -19.51 -2.48
C ILE A 420 -9.26 -19.39 -3.92
N GLY A 421 -10.56 -19.11 -4.10
CA GLY A 421 -11.17 -18.92 -5.42
C GLY A 421 -11.86 -17.57 -5.53
N ARG A 422 -11.70 -16.86 -6.66
CA ARG A 422 -12.41 -15.61 -6.97
C ARG A 422 -12.89 -15.60 -8.40
N LEU A 423 -14.12 -15.15 -8.58
CA LEU A 423 -14.73 -14.81 -9.87
C LEU A 423 -15.19 -13.35 -9.84
N GLU A 424 -15.00 -12.64 -10.94
CA GLU A 424 -15.46 -11.27 -11.11
C GLU A 424 -16.03 -11.08 -12.50
N GLN A 425 -17.28 -10.61 -12.55
CA GLN A 425 -18.04 -10.41 -13.77
C GLN A 425 -18.32 -8.93 -14.01
N PRO A 426 -17.96 -8.37 -15.18
CA PRO A 426 -18.45 -7.05 -15.61
C PRO A 426 -19.97 -7.06 -15.74
N VAL A 427 -20.61 -5.98 -15.28
CA VAL A 427 -22.04 -5.78 -15.34
C VAL A 427 -22.33 -4.33 -15.71
N LEU A 428 -23.50 -4.07 -16.36
CA LEU A 428 -23.95 -2.72 -16.74
C LEU A 428 -23.05 -1.97 -17.73
N ASN A 429 -21.75 -1.93 -17.49
CA ASN A 429 -20.72 -1.28 -18.30
C ASN A 429 -19.37 -2.00 -18.04
N ASN A 430 -18.31 -1.63 -18.78
CA ASN A 430 -17.01 -2.30 -18.65
C ASN A 430 -16.35 -2.09 -17.27
N VAL A 431 -16.67 -1.00 -16.58
CA VAL A 431 -16.03 -0.61 -15.31
C VAL A 431 -16.72 -1.22 -14.09
N SER A 432 -18.04 -1.45 -14.18
CA SER A 432 -18.84 -2.00 -13.07
C SER A 432 -18.66 -3.52 -12.97
N THR A 433 -18.48 -4.04 -11.76
CA THR A 433 -18.26 -5.47 -11.52
C THR A 433 -19.07 -6.01 -10.35
N VAL A 434 -19.36 -7.31 -10.41
CA VAL A 434 -19.83 -8.11 -9.29
C VAL A 434 -18.89 -9.30 -9.14
N GLY A 435 -18.44 -9.56 -7.92
CA GLY A 435 -17.50 -10.62 -7.61
C GLY A 435 -18.00 -11.58 -6.53
N ILE A 436 -17.52 -12.80 -6.60
CA ILE A 436 -17.65 -13.80 -5.54
C ILE A 436 -16.27 -14.34 -5.20
N MET A 437 -15.98 -14.47 -3.93
CA MET A 437 -14.74 -15.04 -3.43
C MET A 437 -15.03 -16.09 -2.35
N MET A 438 -14.30 -17.18 -2.38
CA MET A 438 -14.35 -18.18 -1.32
C MET A 438 -12.94 -18.57 -0.88
N THR A 439 -12.81 -18.87 0.40
CA THR A 439 -11.64 -19.52 0.97
C THR A 439 -12.07 -20.79 1.68
N ASP A 440 -11.25 -21.85 1.58
CA ASP A 440 -11.51 -23.14 2.18
C ASP A 440 -10.17 -23.69 2.72
N ILE A 441 -10.08 -23.81 4.04
CA ILE A 441 -8.90 -24.24 4.76
C ILE A 441 -9.20 -25.58 5.42
N ASN A 442 -8.42 -26.59 5.04
CA ASN A 442 -8.58 -27.96 5.54
C ASN A 442 -7.31 -28.41 6.25
N ARG A 443 -7.40 -28.62 7.56
CA ARG A 443 -6.31 -29.08 8.43
C ARG A 443 -6.42 -30.59 8.65
N LYS A 444 -5.33 -31.30 8.40
CA LYS A 444 -5.29 -32.73 8.59
C LYS A 444 -5.58 -33.09 10.06
N ARG A 445 -6.66 -33.84 10.31
CA ARG A 445 -7.17 -34.26 11.61
C ARG A 445 -7.76 -33.16 12.50
N PHE A 446 -7.90 -31.94 12.00
CA PHE A 446 -8.46 -30.80 12.72
C PHE A 446 -9.58 -30.15 11.91
N GLY A 447 -10.28 -29.21 12.51
CA GLY A 447 -11.42 -28.54 11.90
C GLY A 447 -11.09 -27.77 10.61
N SER A 448 -12.13 -27.41 9.87
CA SER A 448 -12.04 -26.61 8.65
C SER A 448 -12.58 -25.22 8.86
N ALA A 449 -12.04 -24.25 8.10
CA ALA A 449 -12.53 -22.89 8.05
C ALA A 449 -12.93 -22.52 6.62
N ASN A 450 -14.15 -22.01 6.46
CA ASN A 450 -14.70 -21.63 5.17
C ASN A 450 -15.22 -20.20 5.20
N VAL A 451 -14.91 -19.41 4.19
CA VAL A 451 -15.44 -18.05 4.03
C VAL A 451 -15.96 -17.87 2.61
N ILE A 452 -17.14 -17.29 2.51
CA ILE A 452 -17.68 -16.85 1.22
C ILE A 452 -18.03 -15.36 1.28
N GLY A 453 -17.61 -14.61 0.26
CA GLY A 453 -17.87 -13.19 0.10
C GLY A 453 -18.47 -12.88 -1.26
N LEU A 454 -19.52 -12.04 -1.28
CA LEU A 454 -20.06 -11.42 -2.48
C LEU A 454 -19.69 -9.94 -2.44
N ASP A 455 -19.08 -9.43 -3.49
CA ASP A 455 -18.73 -8.01 -3.58
C ASP A 455 -19.22 -7.37 -4.89
N TRP A 456 -19.39 -6.06 -4.86
CA TRP A 456 -19.77 -5.29 -6.04
C TRP A 456 -19.08 -3.94 -6.05
N PHE A 457 -18.80 -3.48 -7.27
CA PHE A 457 -18.27 -2.17 -7.60
C PHE A 457 -19.03 -1.63 -8.79
N LEU A 458 -19.91 -0.67 -8.57
CA LEU A 458 -20.81 -0.16 -9.60
C LEU A 458 -20.54 1.32 -9.84
N LYS A 459 -20.48 1.72 -11.08
CA LYS A 459 -20.27 3.09 -11.58
C LYS A 459 -21.46 3.58 -12.41
N PHE A 460 -21.86 4.80 -12.15
CA PHE A 460 -22.97 5.46 -12.84
C PHE A 460 -22.61 6.91 -13.18
N PHE A 461 -23.35 7.51 -14.13
CA PHE A 461 -23.22 8.94 -14.49
C PHE A 461 -21.79 9.34 -14.85
N ASP A 462 -21.23 8.72 -15.89
CA ASP A 462 -19.85 8.94 -16.33
C ASP A 462 -18.82 8.76 -15.19
N ASN A 463 -18.98 7.66 -14.43
CA ASN A 463 -18.15 7.29 -13.31
C ASN A 463 -18.17 8.23 -12.10
N ARG A 464 -19.08 9.23 -12.07
CA ARG A 464 -19.19 10.17 -10.94
C ARG A 464 -19.81 9.56 -9.70
N VAL A 465 -20.76 8.65 -9.85
CA VAL A 465 -21.37 7.94 -8.72
C VAL A 465 -20.76 6.55 -8.61
N THR A 466 -20.27 6.22 -7.44
CA THR A 466 -19.68 4.90 -7.13
C THR A 466 -20.49 4.25 -6.02
N ILE A 467 -20.93 2.99 -6.23
CA ILE A 467 -21.57 2.15 -5.21
C ILE A 467 -20.72 0.90 -5.03
N LYS A 468 -20.18 0.72 -3.83
CA LYS A 468 -19.35 -0.45 -3.46
C LYS A 468 -20.00 -1.18 -2.29
N GLY A 469 -19.83 -2.48 -2.26
CA GLY A 469 -20.26 -3.24 -1.08
C GLY A 469 -19.69 -4.64 -1.05
N GLN A 470 -19.87 -5.26 0.10
CA GLN A 470 -19.45 -6.64 0.32
C GLN A 470 -20.33 -7.28 1.38
N LEU A 471 -20.76 -8.51 1.12
CA LEU A 471 -21.42 -9.42 2.07
C LEU A 471 -20.46 -10.58 2.31
N VAL A 472 -20.32 -10.99 3.56
CA VAL A 472 -19.40 -12.07 3.94
C VAL A 472 -20.11 -13.01 4.92
N ARG A 473 -19.88 -14.29 4.73
CA ARG A 473 -20.24 -15.35 5.67
C ARG A 473 -19.02 -16.20 5.94
N SER A 474 -18.67 -16.33 7.20
CA SER A 474 -17.61 -17.25 7.69
C SER A 474 -18.25 -18.44 8.36
N LYS A 475 -17.61 -19.62 8.26
CA LYS A 475 -17.96 -20.82 8.99
C LYS A 475 -16.68 -21.49 9.45
N ILE A 476 -16.53 -21.64 10.77
CA ILE A 476 -15.49 -22.46 11.41
C ILE A 476 -16.22 -23.54 12.20
N ASP A 477 -16.01 -24.80 11.81
CA ASP A 477 -16.78 -25.94 12.27
C ASP A 477 -18.29 -25.69 12.16
N GLU A 478 -19.01 -25.55 13.26
CA GLU A 478 -20.46 -25.29 13.28
C GLU A 478 -20.81 -23.81 13.57
N ILE A 479 -19.79 -22.96 13.82
CA ILE A 479 -19.98 -21.55 14.15
C ILE A 479 -20.06 -20.75 12.84
N ILE A 480 -21.13 -19.96 12.70
CA ILE A 480 -21.38 -19.14 11.52
C ILE A 480 -21.36 -17.67 11.92
N GLY A 481 -20.50 -16.89 11.26
CA GLY A 481 -20.44 -15.44 11.37
C GLY A 481 -20.78 -14.71 10.08
N ASN A 482 -21.24 -13.46 10.19
CA ASN A 482 -21.63 -12.65 9.04
C ASN A 482 -21.08 -11.22 9.15
N GLY A 483 -20.77 -10.65 8.00
CA GLY A 483 -20.39 -9.25 7.87
C GLY A 483 -20.97 -8.63 6.61
N ALA A 484 -21.24 -7.33 6.66
CA ALA A 484 -21.70 -6.56 5.51
C ALA A 484 -21.11 -5.16 5.51
N ARG A 485 -20.79 -4.66 4.32
CA ARG A 485 -20.30 -3.29 4.11
C ARG A 485 -20.94 -2.68 2.88
N PHE A 486 -21.31 -1.42 2.97
CA PHE A 486 -21.87 -0.62 1.89
C PHE A 486 -21.20 0.74 1.85
N ASN A 487 -20.88 1.22 0.65
CA ASN A 487 -20.29 2.53 0.42
C ASN A 487 -20.99 3.16 -0.79
N ILE A 488 -21.29 4.45 -0.71
CA ILE A 488 -21.72 5.27 -1.84
C ILE A 488 -20.90 6.54 -1.88
N GLY A 489 -20.49 6.96 -3.07
CA GLY A 489 -19.72 8.16 -3.26
C GLY A 489 -20.12 8.92 -4.51
N TYR A 490 -19.97 10.22 -4.46
CA TYR A 490 -20.09 11.12 -5.59
C TYR A 490 -18.81 11.92 -5.76
N LEU A 491 -18.29 11.98 -6.97
CA LEU A 491 -17.11 12.73 -7.35
C LEU A 491 -17.51 13.81 -8.38
N ASP A 492 -17.46 15.05 -7.98
CA ASP A 492 -17.59 16.16 -8.92
C ASP A 492 -16.23 16.39 -9.64
N PRO A 493 -16.21 16.50 -10.98
CA PRO A 493 -14.96 16.63 -11.72
C PRO A 493 -14.23 17.96 -11.51
N LYS A 494 -14.84 18.95 -10.85
CA LYS A 494 -14.28 20.29 -10.72
C LYS A 494 -13.74 20.61 -9.33
N TRP A 495 -14.54 20.36 -8.27
CA TRP A 495 -14.19 20.98 -7.00
C TRP A 495 -14.64 20.28 -5.72
N TRP A 496 -15.50 19.22 -5.71
CA TRP A 496 -15.92 18.55 -4.49
C TRP A 496 -16.18 17.06 -4.67
N ASP A 497 -16.11 16.33 -3.60
CA ASP A 497 -16.52 14.92 -3.50
C ASP A 497 -17.15 14.64 -2.15
N LEU A 498 -17.97 13.58 -2.13
CA LEU A 498 -18.65 13.13 -0.92
C LEU A 498 -18.84 11.62 -0.93
N TYR A 499 -18.48 10.97 0.17
CA TYR A 499 -18.61 9.53 0.34
C TYR A 499 -19.24 9.18 1.68
N PHE A 500 -20.08 8.16 1.66
CA PHE A 500 -20.66 7.53 2.85
C PHE A 500 -20.30 6.05 2.87
N ALA A 501 -20.03 5.54 4.06
CA ALA A 501 -19.72 4.14 4.28
C ALA A 501 -20.42 3.65 5.55
N THR A 502 -20.94 2.44 5.51
CA THR A 502 -21.48 1.76 6.69
C THR A 502 -21.21 0.27 6.59
N GLY A 503 -21.23 -0.41 7.73
CA GLY A 503 -21.07 -1.85 7.74
C GLY A 503 -21.12 -2.42 9.15
N PHE A 504 -21.11 -3.74 9.22
CA PHE A 504 -21.07 -4.47 10.48
C PHE A 504 -20.34 -5.81 10.34
N LYS A 505 -19.92 -6.34 11.45
CA LYS A 505 -19.52 -7.74 11.67
C LYS A 505 -20.19 -8.22 12.94
N ASP A 506 -20.74 -9.44 12.92
CA ASP A 506 -21.31 -10.02 14.13
C ASP A 506 -20.20 -10.57 15.07
N ASP A 507 -20.61 -11.07 16.23
CA ASP A 507 -19.74 -11.61 17.27
C ASP A 507 -19.04 -12.92 16.87
N LYS A 508 -19.62 -13.64 15.91
CA LYS A 508 -19.12 -14.92 15.38
C LYS A 508 -18.34 -14.77 14.08
N TYR A 509 -18.14 -13.52 13.62
CA TYR A 509 -17.42 -13.26 12.39
C TYR A 509 -15.93 -13.58 12.57
N GLU A 510 -15.46 -14.64 11.92
CA GLU A 510 -14.06 -15.06 12.00
C GLU A 510 -13.53 -15.46 10.61
N ILE A 511 -12.40 -14.88 10.22
CA ILE A 511 -11.77 -15.09 8.91
C ILE A 511 -10.24 -15.26 9.01
N ASN A 512 -9.67 -15.22 10.22
CA ASN A 512 -8.21 -15.12 10.43
C ASN A 512 -7.42 -16.35 10.03
N ASP A 513 -8.08 -17.48 9.73
CA ASP A 513 -7.40 -18.66 9.20
C ASP A 513 -6.61 -18.37 7.91
N VAL A 514 -7.11 -17.48 7.05
CA VAL A 514 -6.41 -17.03 5.84
C VAL A 514 -6.70 -15.57 5.49
N GLY A 515 -7.60 -14.93 6.21
CA GLY A 515 -7.93 -13.51 6.10
C GLY A 515 -7.24 -12.67 7.16
N PHE A 516 -7.71 -11.42 7.31
CA PHE A 516 -7.23 -10.51 8.34
C PHE A 516 -8.36 -9.69 8.95
N ASN A 517 -8.63 -9.90 10.22
CA ASN A 517 -9.64 -9.20 10.99
C ASN A 517 -9.18 -9.00 12.44
N ASN A 518 -9.11 -7.76 12.88
CA ASN A 518 -8.71 -7.43 14.26
C ASN A 518 -9.90 -7.34 15.22
N ARG A 519 -11.13 -7.15 14.71
CA ARG A 519 -12.29 -6.92 15.56
C ARG A 519 -13.57 -7.43 14.92
N ASN A 520 -14.33 -8.17 15.67
CA ASN A 520 -15.72 -8.58 15.40
C ASN A 520 -16.72 -7.80 16.29
N ASP A 521 -17.96 -8.20 16.36
CA ASP A 521 -19.07 -7.57 17.12
C ASP A 521 -19.12 -6.05 17.00
N ASN A 522 -19.01 -5.52 15.78
CA ASN A 522 -19.03 -4.07 15.57
C ASN A 522 -19.92 -3.64 14.40
N TRP A 523 -20.32 -2.39 14.46
CA TRP A 523 -20.88 -1.63 13.34
C TRP A 523 -20.11 -0.31 13.20
N PHE A 524 -20.14 0.26 12.00
CA PHE A 524 -19.58 1.58 11.76
C PHE A 524 -20.40 2.38 10.77
N TYR A 525 -20.27 3.71 10.88
CA TYR A 525 -20.72 4.69 9.92
C TYR A 525 -19.60 5.70 9.69
N GLY A 526 -19.34 6.03 8.44
CA GLY A 526 -18.33 7.00 8.04
C GLY A 526 -18.81 7.90 6.94
N SER A 527 -18.42 9.16 6.98
CA SER A 527 -18.56 10.11 5.88
C SER A 527 -17.24 10.83 5.62
N TYR A 528 -16.98 11.08 4.36
CA TYR A 528 -15.82 11.81 3.88
C TYR A 528 -16.31 12.84 2.89
N GLY A 529 -15.79 14.07 2.95
CA GLY A 529 -16.03 15.12 1.98
C GLY A 529 -14.76 15.88 1.66
N GLY A 530 -14.58 16.23 0.39
CA GLY A 530 -13.44 17.00 -0.10
C GLY A 530 -13.88 18.24 -0.85
N LEU A 531 -13.15 19.32 -0.64
CA LEU A 531 -13.19 20.52 -1.47
C LEU A 531 -11.81 20.75 -2.05
N ARG A 532 -11.71 20.85 -3.37
CA ARG A 532 -10.41 20.95 -4.04
C ARG A 532 -10.44 22.00 -5.16
N LYS A 533 -9.38 22.77 -5.24
CA LYS A 533 -9.06 23.66 -6.36
C LYS A 533 -7.73 23.16 -6.94
N GLN A 534 -7.79 22.47 -8.06
CA GLN A 534 -6.62 21.81 -8.66
C GLN A 534 -5.93 22.65 -9.73
N ASP A 535 -6.60 23.68 -10.25
CA ASP A 535 -6.00 24.61 -11.21
C ASP A 535 -5.36 25.82 -10.48
N PRO A 536 -4.22 26.33 -10.97
CA PRO A 536 -3.52 27.44 -10.37
C PRO A 536 -4.36 28.71 -10.26
N TRP A 537 -4.35 29.33 -9.08
CA TRP A 537 -5.01 30.61 -8.83
C TRP A 537 -4.25 31.45 -7.79
N GLY A 538 -4.30 32.77 -7.88
CA GLY A 538 -3.57 33.64 -6.95
C GLY A 538 -2.11 33.23 -6.80
N TYR A 539 -1.69 32.90 -5.59
CA TYR A 539 -0.35 32.38 -5.24
C TYR A 539 -0.26 30.86 -5.21
N PHE A 540 -1.37 30.15 -5.41
CA PHE A 540 -1.45 28.70 -5.25
C PHE A 540 -1.43 27.98 -6.59
N LEU A 541 -0.84 26.79 -6.61
CA LEU A 541 -1.01 25.76 -7.64
C LEU A 541 -2.26 24.94 -7.35
N SER A 542 -2.44 24.52 -6.09
CA SER A 542 -3.61 23.75 -5.67
C SER A 542 -3.93 24.00 -4.20
N ASN A 543 -5.20 23.75 -3.86
CA ASN A 543 -5.70 23.75 -2.49
C ASN A 543 -6.68 22.59 -2.33
N GLU A 544 -6.59 21.91 -1.19
CA GLU A 544 -7.47 20.82 -0.83
C GLU A 544 -7.85 20.89 0.64
N LEU A 545 -9.14 20.74 0.93
CA LEU A 545 -9.71 20.68 2.27
C LEU A 545 -10.56 19.43 2.37
N GLU A 546 -10.22 18.56 3.30
CA GLU A 546 -10.93 17.32 3.55
C GLU A 546 -11.54 17.30 4.94
N PHE A 547 -12.71 16.66 5.06
CA PHE A 547 -13.33 16.35 6.36
C PHE A 547 -13.79 14.92 6.37
N ARG A 548 -13.51 14.26 7.48
CA ARG A 548 -13.87 12.88 7.75
C ARG A 548 -14.60 12.83 9.07
N TYR A 549 -15.78 12.22 9.07
CA TYR A 549 -16.50 11.89 10.28
C TYR A 549 -16.65 10.37 10.35
N PHE A 550 -16.36 9.81 11.52
CA PHE A 550 -16.43 8.38 11.72
C PHE A 550 -17.06 8.08 13.09
N ILE A 551 -17.90 7.04 13.10
CA ILE A 551 -18.48 6.50 14.32
C ILE A 551 -18.45 4.98 14.25
N ARG A 552 -18.08 4.32 15.33
CA ARG A 552 -18.06 2.87 15.48
C ARG A 552 -18.70 2.50 16.79
N GLY A 553 -19.50 1.44 16.79
CA GLY A 553 -20.11 0.88 17.97
C GLY A 553 -20.02 -0.64 18.03
N ARG A 554 -20.25 -1.19 19.20
CA ARG A 554 -20.42 -2.62 19.46
C ARG A 554 -21.88 -3.01 19.20
N ARG A 555 -22.12 -4.16 18.59
CA ARG A 555 -23.50 -4.59 18.23
C ARG A 555 -24.25 -5.15 19.44
N GLY A 556 -23.58 -5.93 20.29
CA GLY A 556 -24.21 -6.66 21.39
C GLY A 556 -24.96 -5.77 22.36
N ASP A 557 -24.39 -4.61 22.75
CA ASP A 557 -24.98 -3.67 23.71
C ASP A 557 -25.14 -2.22 23.17
N ALA A 558 -24.91 -2.04 21.87
CA ALA A 558 -25.03 -0.77 21.15
C ALA A 558 -24.13 0.38 21.70
N LEU A 559 -23.05 0.05 22.42
CA LEU A 559 -22.09 1.04 22.88
C LEU A 559 -21.37 1.70 21.74
N ILE A 560 -21.20 3.02 21.82
CA ILE A 560 -20.37 3.78 20.87
C ILE A 560 -18.92 3.71 21.34
N LEU A 561 -18.06 3.04 20.56
CA LEU A 561 -16.66 2.78 20.88
C LEU A 561 -15.70 3.84 20.32
N SER A 562 -16.08 4.57 19.29
CA SER A 562 -15.28 5.66 18.71
C SER A 562 -16.20 6.62 17.97
N LYS A 563 -15.91 7.90 18.08
CA LYS A 563 -16.58 8.97 17.35
C LYS A 563 -15.59 10.08 17.08
N SER A 564 -15.18 10.25 15.83
CA SER A 564 -14.13 11.20 15.46
C SER A 564 -14.54 12.14 14.33
N LEU A 565 -13.94 13.33 14.33
CA LEU A 565 -13.97 14.30 13.25
C LEU A 565 -12.54 14.70 12.91
N SER A 566 -12.15 14.55 11.65
CA SER A 566 -10.85 14.99 11.14
C SER A 566 -11.06 16.04 10.06
N ILE A 567 -10.25 17.09 10.08
CA ILE A 567 -10.20 18.14 9.06
C ILE A 567 -8.74 18.26 8.63
N GLU A 568 -8.50 18.10 7.34
CA GLU A 568 -7.17 18.16 6.75
C GLU A 568 -7.13 19.24 5.67
N GLN A 569 -6.09 20.06 5.66
CA GLN A 569 -5.85 21.11 4.68
C GLN A 569 -4.49 20.93 4.05
N ASN A 570 -4.44 20.87 2.71
CA ASN A 570 -3.23 20.78 1.91
C ASN A 570 -3.18 21.93 0.90
N ASN A 571 -2.02 22.61 0.81
CA ASN A 571 -1.83 23.75 -0.08
C ASN A 571 -0.49 23.64 -0.78
N GLN A 572 -0.46 23.91 -2.08
CA GLN A 572 0.77 24.05 -2.87
C GLN A 572 0.88 25.44 -3.47
N LEU A 573 2.01 26.10 -3.25
CA LEU A 573 2.30 27.42 -3.77
C LEU A 573 2.93 27.36 -5.18
N LYS A 574 2.80 28.42 -5.95
CA LYS A 574 3.50 28.60 -7.25
C LYS A 574 5.03 28.59 -7.14
N SER A 575 5.57 28.77 -5.94
CA SER A 575 6.98 28.58 -5.60
C SER A 575 7.36 27.10 -5.39
N TYR A 576 6.38 26.16 -5.52
CA TYR A 576 6.51 24.73 -5.26
C TYR A 576 6.78 24.35 -3.79
N TRP A 577 6.66 25.31 -2.88
CA TRP A 577 6.53 25.01 -1.45
C TRP A 577 5.11 24.54 -1.17
N SER A 578 4.99 23.62 -0.22
CA SER A 578 3.69 23.13 0.23
C SER A 578 3.58 23.27 1.75
N PHE A 579 2.37 23.51 2.23
CA PHE A 579 2.08 23.51 3.66
C PHE A 579 0.68 23.00 3.91
N GLY A 580 0.46 22.48 5.09
CA GLY A 580 -0.84 21.96 5.46
C GLY A 580 -0.90 21.65 6.94
N GLY A 581 -2.02 21.07 7.31
CA GLY A 581 -2.25 20.62 8.67
C GLY A 581 -3.48 19.76 8.78
N GLU A 582 -3.54 19.03 9.87
CA GLU A 582 -4.66 18.18 10.25
C GLU A 582 -5.12 18.58 11.65
N LEU A 583 -6.42 18.64 11.84
CA LEU A 583 -7.07 18.72 13.15
C LEU A 583 -7.94 17.47 13.30
N ASN A 584 -7.69 16.71 14.35
CA ASN A 584 -8.47 15.53 14.71
C ASN A 584 -9.08 15.73 16.08
N MET A 585 -10.38 15.40 16.20
CA MET A 585 -11.13 15.40 17.45
C MET A 585 -11.76 14.03 17.65
N GLU A 586 -11.40 13.36 18.73
CA GLU A 586 -12.05 12.15 19.22
C GLU A 586 -13.02 12.55 20.34
N PHE A 587 -14.32 12.33 20.12
CA PHE A 587 -15.34 12.70 21.09
C PHE A 587 -15.52 11.60 22.14
N ALA A 588 -15.96 11.96 23.32
CA ALA A 588 -16.25 11.03 24.39
C ALA A 588 -17.03 9.80 23.89
N SER A 589 -16.51 8.64 24.20
CA SER A 589 -17.02 7.32 23.77
C SER A 589 -16.68 6.27 24.84
N TYR A 590 -16.93 5.01 24.55
CA TYR A 590 -16.51 3.91 25.41
C TYR A 590 -15.26 3.25 24.80
N ASN A 591 -14.36 2.77 25.65
CA ASN A 591 -13.18 2.03 25.24
C ASN A 591 -13.26 0.60 25.79
N ASP A 592 -13.14 -0.38 24.92
CA ASP A 592 -13.08 -1.81 25.24
C ASP A 592 -11.84 -2.47 24.60
N ASP A 593 -10.87 -1.68 24.10
CA ASP A 593 -9.68 -2.21 23.41
C ASP A 593 -8.81 -3.07 24.35
N ASP A 594 -8.77 -2.74 25.64
CA ASP A 594 -8.01 -3.49 26.62
C ASP A 594 -8.62 -4.86 26.94
N THR A 595 -9.92 -5.07 26.66
CA THR A 595 -10.59 -6.37 26.82
C THR A 595 -10.04 -7.47 25.93
N PHE A 596 -9.39 -7.09 24.81
CA PHE A 596 -8.74 -8.03 23.91
C PHE A 596 -7.38 -8.55 24.41
N ARG A 597 -6.92 -8.05 25.55
CA ARG A 597 -5.69 -8.51 26.19
C ARG A 597 -5.95 -9.60 27.25
N ASP A 598 -7.20 -9.75 27.66
CA ASP A 598 -7.62 -10.69 28.70
C ASP A 598 -9.04 -11.18 28.36
N ASP A 599 -9.39 -12.42 28.69
CA ASP A 599 -10.71 -13.00 28.43
C ASP A 599 -11.85 -12.32 29.21
N ARG A 600 -11.52 -11.44 30.12
CA ARG A 600 -12.47 -10.65 30.92
C ARG A 600 -12.84 -9.37 30.17
N ALA A 601 -14.10 -9.21 29.88
CA ALA A 601 -14.63 -8.04 29.21
C ALA A 601 -14.89 -6.91 30.20
N TRP A 602 -14.21 -5.77 30.04
CA TRP A 602 -14.55 -4.53 30.75
C TRP A 602 -14.54 -3.35 29.79
N VAL A 603 -15.21 -2.30 30.17
CA VAL A 603 -15.36 -1.08 29.36
C VAL A 603 -15.22 0.12 30.25
N TYR A 604 -14.47 1.11 29.83
CA TYR A 604 -14.44 2.41 30.49
C TYR A 604 -14.88 3.52 29.55
N LYS A 605 -15.23 4.69 30.13
CA LYS A 605 -15.66 5.84 29.34
C LYS A 605 -14.48 6.74 29.06
N SER A 606 -14.17 6.96 27.76
CA SER A 606 -13.16 7.92 27.30
C SER A 606 -13.73 9.35 27.23
N GLU A 607 -12.87 10.35 27.24
CA GLU A 607 -13.25 11.76 27.07
C GLU A 607 -12.99 12.27 25.66
N THR A 608 -13.38 13.54 25.47
CA THR A 608 -13.07 14.23 24.22
C THR A 608 -11.61 14.64 24.22
N GLU A 609 -10.87 14.17 23.22
CA GLU A 609 -9.49 14.53 22.96
C GLU A 609 -9.36 15.20 21.58
N GLY A 610 -8.36 16.06 21.45
CA GLY A 610 -8.05 16.67 20.16
C GLY A 610 -6.56 16.79 19.94
N TYR A 611 -6.12 16.56 18.70
CA TYR A 611 -4.77 16.91 18.31
C TYR A 611 -4.75 17.62 16.96
N GLY A 612 -3.72 18.42 16.75
CA GLY A 612 -3.47 19.08 15.48
C GLY A 612 -2.01 18.93 15.09
N ILE A 613 -1.77 18.77 13.79
CA ILE A 613 -0.42 18.71 13.19
C ILE A 613 -0.34 19.78 12.12
N LEU A 614 0.78 20.51 12.09
CA LEU A 614 1.14 21.42 11.01
C LEU A 614 2.43 20.96 10.34
N TRP A 615 2.51 21.10 9.04
CA TRP A 615 3.71 20.76 8.29
C TRP A 615 4.01 21.79 7.21
N LEU A 616 5.30 21.89 6.85
CA LEU A 616 5.83 22.71 5.77
C LEU A 616 6.78 21.88 4.94
N GLN A 617 6.70 21.95 3.61
CA GLN A 617 7.60 21.22 2.73
C GLN A 617 8.25 22.19 1.74
N SER A 618 9.58 22.09 1.60
CA SER A 618 10.35 22.84 0.62
C SER A 618 10.13 22.35 -0.81
N ASP A 619 10.62 23.11 -1.80
CA ASP A 619 10.52 22.80 -3.22
C ASP A 619 11.10 21.41 -3.55
N LYS A 620 10.25 20.51 -4.07
CA LYS A 620 10.58 19.11 -4.41
C LYS A 620 11.59 18.96 -5.56
N ARG A 621 11.82 20.02 -6.36
CA ARG A 621 12.80 20.04 -7.47
C ARG A 621 14.23 20.16 -6.96
N LYS A 622 14.45 20.55 -5.70
CA LYS A 622 15.78 20.79 -5.14
C LYS A 622 16.47 19.49 -4.72
N LYS A 623 17.81 19.52 -4.69
CA LYS A 623 18.62 18.39 -4.21
C LYS A 623 18.35 18.08 -2.73
N LEU A 624 18.03 19.11 -1.93
CA LEU A 624 17.63 18.97 -0.54
C LEU A 624 16.16 19.34 -0.41
N ILE A 625 15.37 18.38 0.08
CA ILE A 625 13.94 18.56 0.38
C ILE A 625 13.77 18.35 1.88
N LEU A 626 13.11 19.31 2.54
CA LEU A 626 12.84 19.30 3.96
C LEU A 626 11.34 19.36 4.19
N ARG A 627 10.82 18.52 5.07
CA ARG A 627 9.43 18.56 5.55
C ARG A 627 9.40 18.42 7.07
N PRO A 628 9.66 19.52 7.83
CA PRO A 628 9.41 19.55 9.25
C PRO A 628 7.90 19.52 9.53
N TYR A 629 7.53 18.95 10.67
CA TYR A 629 6.18 19.02 11.20
C TYR A 629 6.17 19.11 12.71
N LEU A 630 5.10 19.69 13.23
CA LEU A 630 4.87 19.86 14.66
C LEU A 630 3.40 19.55 14.96
N GLY A 631 3.17 18.66 15.91
CA GLY A 631 1.87 18.31 16.43
C GLY A 631 1.73 18.65 17.91
N TYR A 632 0.51 18.96 18.29
CA TYR A 632 0.12 19.14 19.68
C TYR A 632 -1.25 18.50 19.91
N GLY A 633 -1.37 17.74 20.99
CA GLY A 633 -2.62 17.13 21.41
C GLY A 633 -2.93 17.41 22.87
N ARG A 634 -4.22 17.47 23.17
CA ARG A 634 -4.74 17.63 24.52
C ARG A 634 -6.09 16.93 24.69
N GLY A 635 -6.27 16.32 25.83
CA GLY A 635 -7.50 15.71 26.31
C GLY A 635 -7.39 15.45 27.81
N GLU A 636 -8.44 14.94 28.43
CA GLU A 636 -8.39 14.60 29.86
C GLU A 636 -7.44 13.43 30.10
N PHE A 637 -7.54 12.39 29.29
CA PHE A 637 -6.63 11.23 29.38
C PHE A 637 -5.27 11.49 28.75
N ARG A 638 -5.15 12.54 27.93
CA ARG A 638 -3.87 13.02 27.41
C ARG A 638 -3.72 14.50 27.79
N PRO A 639 -3.33 14.83 29.04
CA PRO A 639 -3.22 16.19 29.48
C PRO A 639 -2.38 17.08 28.56
N TRP A 640 -1.36 16.52 27.94
CA TRP A 640 -0.61 17.14 26.84
C TRP A 640 0.17 16.09 26.05
N GLY A 641 0.44 16.41 24.80
CA GLY A 641 1.35 15.64 23.95
C GLY A 641 1.90 16.50 22.83
N TYR A 642 3.17 16.34 22.55
CA TYR A 642 3.85 16.99 21.44
C TYR A 642 4.47 15.93 20.53
N ARG A 643 4.29 16.11 19.24
CA ARG A 643 5.02 15.36 18.25
C ARG A 643 5.78 16.32 17.36
N SER A 644 7.07 16.14 17.23
CA SER A 644 7.89 16.88 16.28
C SER A 644 8.66 15.93 15.40
N GLY A 645 8.78 16.26 14.13
CA GLY A 645 9.53 15.39 13.22
C GLY A 645 10.02 16.11 11.99
N LEU A 646 10.87 15.41 11.26
CA LEU A 646 11.49 15.88 10.03
C LEU A 646 11.58 14.74 9.04
N HIS A 647 11.04 14.99 7.83
CA HIS A 647 11.40 14.19 6.67
C HIS A 647 12.43 14.97 5.86
N LEU A 648 13.60 14.39 5.67
CA LEU A 648 14.68 14.95 4.88
C LEU A 648 14.97 14.03 3.71
N ARG A 649 15.02 14.56 2.50
CA ARG A 649 15.55 13.86 1.33
C ARG A 649 16.69 14.65 0.74
N PHE A 650 17.85 14.00 0.59
CA PHE A 650 19.05 14.60 0.05
C PHE A 650 19.58 13.78 -1.13
N ARG A 651 19.74 14.44 -2.26
CA ARG A 651 20.21 13.86 -3.53
C ARG A 651 21.44 14.63 -4.01
N PRO A 652 22.63 14.33 -3.50
CA PRO A 652 23.86 15.03 -3.90
C PRO A 652 24.20 14.80 -5.36
N ARG A 653 23.91 13.58 -5.87
CA ARG A 653 24.09 13.13 -7.24
C ARG A 653 22.83 12.46 -7.76
N ASP A 654 22.77 12.23 -9.07
CA ASP A 654 21.57 11.64 -9.69
C ASP A 654 21.39 10.14 -9.39
N ASN A 655 22.42 9.50 -8.88
CA ASN A 655 22.46 8.09 -8.51
C ASN A 655 22.54 7.83 -6.98
N ILE A 656 22.42 8.88 -6.15
CA ILE A 656 22.47 8.76 -4.69
C ILE A 656 21.21 9.41 -4.10
N ASN A 657 20.49 8.67 -3.29
CA ASN A 657 19.31 9.12 -2.56
C ASN A 657 19.46 8.77 -1.07
N LEU A 658 19.50 9.79 -0.21
CA LEU A 658 19.47 9.66 1.24
C LEU A 658 18.11 10.19 1.73
N MET A 659 17.39 9.38 2.45
CA MET A 659 16.17 9.77 3.17
C MET A 659 16.39 9.58 4.66
N ILE A 660 16.02 10.58 5.43
CA ILE A 660 15.98 10.52 6.90
C ILE A 660 14.60 10.94 7.32
N GLU A 661 13.89 10.05 7.96
CA GLU A 661 12.60 10.31 8.58
C GLU A 661 12.75 10.09 10.06
N GLY A 662 12.44 11.11 10.86
CA GLY A 662 12.55 10.98 12.29
C GLY A 662 11.48 11.77 13.00
N PHE A 663 11.04 11.24 14.15
CA PHE A 663 10.17 11.97 15.04
C PHE A 663 10.47 11.68 16.50
N GLN A 664 10.10 12.64 17.33
CA GLN A 664 9.99 12.50 18.76
C GLN A 664 8.54 12.71 19.18
N ASP A 665 8.01 11.80 19.95
CA ASP A 665 6.69 11.90 20.58
C ASP A 665 6.88 12.00 22.10
N LEU A 666 6.37 13.08 22.69
CA LEU A 666 6.40 13.34 24.13
C LEU A 666 4.96 13.49 24.59
N GLY A 667 4.52 12.70 25.55
CA GLY A 667 3.16 12.81 26.02
C GLY A 667 2.91 12.17 27.36
N THR A 668 1.78 12.55 27.93
CA THR A 668 1.26 11.95 29.15
C THR A 668 -0.14 11.44 28.92
N LYS A 669 -0.51 10.35 29.56
CA LYS A 669 -1.88 9.85 29.65
C LYS A 669 -2.30 9.78 31.11
N SER A 670 -3.56 10.04 31.41
CA SER A 670 -4.13 9.92 32.74
C SER A 670 -4.71 8.54 33.03
N MET A 671 -4.94 7.74 31.99
CA MET A 671 -5.43 6.36 32.07
C MET A 671 -4.69 5.48 31.04
N GLU A 672 -3.54 4.94 31.43
CA GLU A 672 -2.87 3.88 30.71
C GLU A 672 -3.16 2.56 31.43
N TRP A 673 -3.56 1.52 30.68
CA TRP A 673 -3.78 0.22 31.27
C TRP A 673 -2.47 -0.39 31.77
N VAL A 674 -2.49 -0.95 33.00
CA VAL A 674 -1.32 -1.56 33.63
C VAL A 674 -1.48 -3.08 33.71
N GLY A 675 -2.65 -3.53 34.16
CA GLY A 675 -2.88 -4.96 34.34
C GLY A 675 -4.14 -5.23 35.17
N ILE A 676 -4.33 -6.48 35.50
CA ILE A 676 -5.41 -6.97 36.34
C ILE A 676 -4.79 -7.66 37.53
N GLU A 677 -5.21 -7.29 38.75
CA GLU A 677 -4.85 -7.98 39.97
C GLU A 677 -6.10 -8.65 40.56
N GLU A 678 -5.97 -9.90 40.91
CA GLU A 678 -6.99 -10.67 41.61
C GLU A 678 -6.61 -10.83 43.07
N ASP A 679 -7.49 -10.46 43.95
CA ASP A 679 -7.46 -10.84 45.33
C ASP A 679 -8.57 -11.86 45.63
N SER A 680 -8.61 -12.44 46.83
CA SER A 680 -9.58 -13.46 47.20
C SER A 680 -11.05 -13.01 47.13
N VAL A 681 -11.31 -11.74 46.88
CA VAL A 681 -12.63 -11.10 46.96
C VAL A 681 -12.99 -10.34 45.69
N SER A 682 -12.00 -9.80 44.94
CA SER A 682 -12.24 -8.86 43.85
C SER A 682 -11.21 -8.99 42.72
N THR A 683 -11.66 -8.71 41.52
CA THR A 683 -10.81 -8.46 40.34
C THR A 683 -10.64 -6.95 40.21
N ASN A 684 -9.41 -6.46 40.29
CA ASN A 684 -9.08 -5.05 40.19
C ASN A 684 -8.43 -4.75 38.86
N ILE A 685 -9.07 -3.91 38.04
CA ILE A 685 -8.55 -3.44 36.75
C ILE A 685 -7.74 -2.18 37.02
N ILE A 686 -6.44 -2.23 36.78
CA ILE A 686 -5.48 -1.22 37.19
C ILE A 686 -5.10 -0.32 36.02
N TYR A 687 -5.24 0.98 36.23
CA TYR A 687 -4.78 2.06 35.38
C TYR A 687 -3.77 2.94 36.10
N ALA A 688 -2.95 3.65 35.34
CA ALA A 688 -2.01 4.62 35.90
C ALA A 688 -1.90 5.86 35.00
N ASN A 689 -1.40 6.93 35.57
CA ASN A 689 -0.88 8.06 34.82
C ASN A 689 0.44 7.62 34.18
N SER A 690 0.62 7.81 32.89
CA SER A 690 1.87 7.52 32.21
C SER A 690 2.51 8.74 31.58
N ALA A 691 3.83 8.70 31.44
CA ALA A 691 4.61 9.64 30.66
C ALA A 691 5.49 8.86 29.69
N ALA A 692 5.42 9.17 28.42
CA ALA A 692 6.16 8.49 27.38
C ALA A 692 7.08 9.44 26.61
N ILE A 693 8.29 8.98 26.32
CA ILE A 693 9.21 9.60 25.37
C ILE A 693 9.52 8.53 24.32
N MET A 694 9.14 8.78 23.08
CA MET A 694 9.41 7.89 21.97
C MET A 694 10.21 8.59 20.89
N ASN A 695 11.30 7.97 20.42
CA ASN A 695 12.06 8.46 19.28
C ASN A 695 12.13 7.34 18.24
N ASP A 696 11.80 7.68 17.02
CA ASP A 696 11.98 6.83 15.84
C ASP A 696 12.77 7.61 14.78
N ILE A 697 13.86 7.02 14.30
CA ILE A 697 14.65 7.59 13.21
C ILE A 697 14.86 6.50 12.18
N GLN A 698 14.40 6.72 10.96
CA GLN A 698 14.60 5.82 9.84
C GLN A 698 15.53 6.47 8.83
N ILE A 699 16.62 5.78 8.50
CA ILE A 699 17.62 6.21 7.52
C ILE A 699 17.59 5.22 6.37
N ARG A 700 17.34 5.73 5.16
CA ARG A 700 17.41 4.95 3.92
C ARG A 700 18.47 5.58 3.02
N PHE A 701 19.41 4.76 2.58
CA PHE A 701 20.46 5.18 1.69
C PHE A 701 20.48 4.25 0.47
N ASN A 702 20.28 4.84 -0.72
CA ASN A 702 20.29 4.10 -1.98
C ASN A 702 21.37 4.67 -2.88
N TRP A 703 22.26 3.80 -3.31
CA TRP A 703 23.31 4.11 -4.27
C TRP A 703 23.21 3.18 -5.46
N THR A 704 22.88 3.75 -6.60
CA THR A 704 22.73 3.04 -7.87
C THR A 704 24.00 3.23 -8.69
N PHE A 705 24.78 2.18 -8.87
CA PHE A 705 26.00 2.21 -9.69
C PHE A 705 25.66 2.13 -11.18
N SER A 706 24.67 1.26 -11.51
CA SER A 706 24.02 1.13 -12.80
C SER A 706 22.55 0.69 -12.57
N PRO A 707 21.66 0.72 -13.57
CA PRO A 707 20.31 0.19 -13.41
C PRO A 707 20.26 -1.24 -12.85
N ASP A 708 21.32 -2.00 -13.08
CA ASP A 708 21.42 -3.42 -12.72
C ASP A 708 22.20 -3.66 -11.40
N LEU A 709 22.99 -2.69 -10.92
CA LEU A 709 23.82 -2.84 -9.70
C LEU A 709 23.49 -1.75 -8.70
N THR A 710 22.93 -2.13 -7.55
CA THR A 710 22.50 -1.20 -6.50
C THR A 710 22.96 -1.63 -5.13
N PHE A 711 23.25 -0.65 -4.28
CA PHE A 711 23.42 -0.83 -2.85
C PHE A 711 22.32 -0.05 -2.13
N GLU A 712 21.55 -0.75 -1.31
CA GLU A 712 20.47 -0.20 -0.51
C GLU A 712 20.74 -0.48 0.96
N ALA A 713 20.58 0.54 1.81
CA ALA A 713 20.72 0.41 3.25
C ALA A 713 19.52 1.02 3.97
N PHE A 714 19.00 0.30 4.92
CA PHE A 714 18.00 0.74 5.88
C PHE A 714 18.56 0.62 7.28
N PHE A 715 18.32 1.63 8.12
CA PHE A 715 18.78 1.67 9.48
C PHE A 715 17.76 2.42 10.34
N GLN A 716 17.29 1.77 11.43
CA GLN A 716 16.27 2.31 12.30
C GLN A 716 16.66 2.15 13.77
N PRO A 717 17.24 3.16 14.44
CA PRO A 717 17.24 3.27 15.88
C PRO A 717 15.86 3.70 16.39
N PHE A 718 15.33 2.96 17.34
CA PHE A 718 14.04 3.17 17.94
C PHE A 718 14.13 3.08 19.45
N THR A 719 13.64 4.11 20.18
CA THR A 719 13.68 4.11 21.64
C THR A 719 12.34 4.52 22.24
N VAL A 720 11.96 3.88 23.32
CA VAL A 720 10.84 4.26 24.16
C VAL A 720 11.28 4.28 25.61
N ASP A 721 10.87 5.31 26.34
CA ASP A 721 10.98 5.42 27.79
C ASP A 721 9.58 5.68 28.33
N MET A 722 9.06 4.77 29.16
CA MET A 722 7.71 4.78 29.71
C MET A 722 7.73 4.74 31.22
N ASP A 723 7.24 5.79 31.85
CA ASP A 723 7.10 5.93 33.28
C ASP A 723 5.62 5.87 33.69
N TYR A 724 5.31 5.16 34.76
CA TYR A 724 3.97 5.08 35.36
C TYR A 724 3.93 5.66 36.76
N LYS A 725 2.88 6.43 37.04
CA LYS A 725 2.69 7.07 38.36
C LYS A 725 1.21 7.13 38.73
N ASN A 726 0.91 7.17 40.01
CA ASN A 726 -0.45 7.32 40.53
C ASN A 726 -1.38 6.22 39.97
N PHE A 727 -1.33 5.08 40.61
CA PHE A 727 -2.14 3.94 40.22
C PHE A 727 -3.58 4.08 40.74
N TYR A 728 -4.51 3.61 39.93
CA TYR A 728 -5.94 3.64 40.18
C TYR A 728 -6.59 2.31 39.82
N LYS A 729 -7.62 1.92 40.51
CA LYS A 729 -8.53 0.86 40.08
C LYS A 729 -9.82 1.43 39.52
N LEU A 730 -10.36 0.81 38.50
CA LEU A 730 -11.68 1.13 37.96
C LEU A 730 -12.75 0.60 38.92
N MET A 731 -13.62 1.45 39.41
CA MET A 731 -14.63 1.09 40.42
C MET A 731 -15.88 0.48 39.78
N GLU A 732 -16.30 0.99 38.66
CA GLU A 732 -17.50 0.58 37.94
C GLU A 732 -17.28 0.61 36.45
N GLU A 733 -17.68 -0.48 35.76
CA GLU A 733 -17.63 -0.54 34.32
C GLU A 733 -18.48 0.55 33.66
N LYS A 734 -18.10 0.97 32.46
CA LYS A 734 -18.78 2.00 31.67
C LYS A 734 -18.75 3.40 32.34
N THR A 735 -17.90 3.58 33.32
CA THR A 735 -17.68 4.86 34.00
C THR A 735 -16.22 5.29 33.85
N ARG A 736 -15.87 6.36 34.56
CA ARG A 736 -14.50 6.87 34.80
C ARG A 736 -14.20 6.94 36.30
N ASP A 737 -14.98 6.26 37.10
CA ASP A 737 -14.82 6.30 38.54
C ASP A 737 -13.58 5.50 38.95
N LEU A 738 -12.53 6.23 39.25
CA LEU A 738 -11.21 5.74 39.62
C LEU A 738 -10.95 5.98 41.11
N GLU A 739 -10.51 4.95 41.81
CA GLU A 739 -10.06 5.04 43.20
C GLU A 739 -8.54 4.83 43.24
N PRO A 740 -7.78 5.66 44.01
CA PRO A 740 -6.35 5.42 44.21
C PRO A 740 -6.08 3.98 44.67
N TYR A 741 -5.08 3.36 44.05
CA TYR A 741 -4.72 1.97 44.30
C TYR A 741 -3.24 1.85 44.67
N SER A 742 -2.92 0.98 45.62
CA SER A 742 -1.52 0.68 45.97
C SER A 742 -1.03 -0.48 45.12
N TYR A 743 -0.37 -0.16 44.05
CA TYR A 743 0.23 -1.15 43.14
C TYR A 743 1.64 -1.49 43.58
N ASN A 744 1.95 -2.79 43.75
CA ASN A 744 3.19 -3.23 44.38
C ASN A 744 4.33 -3.46 43.40
N SER A 745 4.06 -3.52 42.10
CA SER A 745 5.07 -3.67 41.07
C SER A 745 5.39 -2.34 40.40
N ASN A 746 6.57 -2.22 39.84
CA ASN A 746 6.93 -1.08 38.98
C ASN A 746 6.81 -1.46 37.49
N PRO A 747 5.77 -0.99 36.75
CA PRO A 747 5.58 -1.33 35.35
C PRO A 747 6.39 -0.47 34.38
N ASP A 748 7.24 0.43 34.88
CA ASP A 748 8.10 1.26 34.03
C ASP A 748 8.97 0.37 33.11
N PHE A 749 9.12 0.78 31.88
CA PHE A 749 9.95 0.05 30.92
C PHE A 749 10.67 0.96 29.95
N LYS A 750 11.77 0.44 29.39
CA LYS A 750 12.49 1.07 28.28
C LYS A 750 12.70 0.09 27.16
N VAL A 751 12.52 0.58 25.93
CA VAL A 751 12.83 -0.15 24.70
C VAL A 751 13.97 0.57 24.01
N ASN A 752 14.96 -0.21 23.54
CA ASN A 752 16.08 0.32 22.77
C ASN A 752 16.40 -0.66 21.64
N ASN A 753 15.76 -0.46 20.52
CA ASN A 753 15.85 -1.34 19.37
C ASN A 753 16.68 -0.73 18.26
N LEU A 754 17.38 -1.60 17.53
CA LEU A 754 18.16 -1.23 16.37
C LEU A 754 17.94 -2.25 15.27
N VAL A 755 17.33 -1.83 14.17
CA VAL A 755 17.16 -2.65 12.98
C VAL A 755 18.02 -2.08 11.85
N GLY A 756 18.74 -2.95 11.16
CA GLY A 756 19.52 -2.59 9.98
C GLY A 756 19.42 -3.66 8.90
N THR A 757 19.29 -3.23 7.66
CA THR A 757 19.33 -4.10 6.49
C THR A 757 20.21 -3.45 5.42
N PHE A 758 21.17 -4.19 4.91
CA PHE A 758 22.08 -3.77 3.87
C PHE A 758 22.00 -4.78 2.73
N VAL A 759 21.69 -4.30 1.53
CA VAL A 759 21.45 -5.12 0.35
C VAL A 759 22.34 -4.65 -0.80
N LEU A 760 23.20 -5.52 -1.29
CA LEU A 760 23.81 -5.39 -2.60
C LEU A 760 23.04 -6.28 -3.57
N ARG A 761 22.42 -5.66 -4.58
CA ARG A 761 21.66 -6.35 -5.63
C ARG A 761 22.36 -6.17 -6.96
N TRP A 762 22.57 -7.27 -7.65
CA TRP A 762 23.12 -7.29 -9.00
C TRP A 762 22.25 -8.13 -9.93
N GLU A 763 21.65 -7.49 -10.91
CA GLU A 763 20.95 -8.13 -12.00
C GLU A 763 21.98 -8.43 -13.12
N TYR A 764 22.66 -9.56 -13.00
CA TYR A 764 23.76 -9.93 -13.90
C TYR A 764 23.27 -10.34 -15.30
N ARG A 765 21.97 -10.56 -15.47
CA ARG A 765 21.26 -10.81 -16.71
C ARG A 765 19.79 -10.40 -16.49
N PRO A 766 19.07 -9.89 -17.52
CA PRO A 766 17.65 -9.55 -17.39
C PRO A 766 16.84 -10.67 -16.73
N GLY A 767 16.14 -10.35 -15.64
CA GLY A 767 15.36 -11.28 -14.83
C GLY A 767 16.15 -12.21 -13.90
N SER A 768 17.51 -12.16 -13.91
CA SER A 768 18.37 -13.01 -13.08
C SER A 768 19.20 -12.16 -12.12
N THR A 769 19.10 -12.43 -10.82
CA THR A 769 19.70 -11.57 -9.80
C THR A 769 20.51 -12.33 -8.77
N LEU A 770 21.53 -11.63 -8.27
CA LEU A 770 22.33 -11.99 -7.10
C LEU A 770 22.06 -10.96 -6.02
N PHE A 771 21.75 -11.43 -4.81
CA PHE A 771 21.64 -10.59 -3.62
C PHE A 771 22.65 -11.00 -2.58
N ILE A 772 23.30 -10.02 -1.97
CA ILE A 772 24.04 -10.17 -0.72
C ILE A 772 23.33 -9.29 0.31
N VAL A 773 22.80 -9.92 1.36
CA VAL A 773 21.99 -9.26 2.37
C VAL A 773 22.63 -9.43 3.73
N TYR A 774 22.82 -8.34 4.45
CA TYR A 774 23.22 -8.36 5.86
C TYR A 774 22.09 -7.70 6.68
N ASN A 775 21.57 -8.43 7.66
CA ASN A 775 20.60 -7.92 8.60
C ASN A 775 21.22 -7.84 10.00
N LEU A 776 20.90 -6.74 10.67
CA LEU A 776 21.22 -6.47 12.07
C LEU A 776 19.90 -6.24 12.81
N HIS A 777 19.68 -6.98 13.89
CA HIS A 777 18.52 -6.82 14.74
C HIS A 777 18.93 -6.89 16.19
N ASN A 778 18.68 -5.79 16.94
CA ASN A 778 18.90 -5.74 18.38
C ASN A 778 17.62 -5.27 19.04
N ASP A 779 17.04 -6.10 19.89
CA ASP A 779 15.90 -5.79 20.75
C ASP A 779 16.34 -5.81 22.18
N ASN A 780 16.35 -4.62 22.82
CA ASN A 780 16.68 -4.50 24.21
C ASN A 780 15.45 -3.94 24.96
N TYR A 781 14.99 -4.70 25.93
CA TYR A 781 13.88 -4.34 26.79
C TYR A 781 14.34 -4.28 28.24
N PHE A 782 14.12 -3.14 28.90
CA PHE A 782 14.34 -2.99 30.35
C PHE A 782 13.01 -3.09 31.06
N SER A 783 12.90 -3.97 32.04
CA SER A 783 11.79 -4.06 32.98
C SER A 783 12.23 -3.46 34.33
N ALA A 784 11.50 -2.46 34.80
CA ALA A 784 11.80 -1.89 36.10
C ALA A 784 11.37 -2.81 37.25
N SER A 785 10.36 -3.66 37.06
CA SER A 785 9.94 -4.67 38.05
C SER A 785 11.05 -5.67 38.34
N ASP A 786 11.77 -6.10 37.32
CA ASP A 786 12.87 -7.06 37.44
C ASP A 786 14.21 -6.37 37.61
N ASN A 787 14.24 -5.06 37.44
CA ASN A 787 15.45 -4.23 37.37
C ASN A 787 16.52 -4.82 36.43
N ALA A 788 16.09 -5.33 35.27
CA ALA A 788 16.92 -6.08 34.35
C ALA A 788 16.67 -5.72 32.90
N TRP A 789 17.74 -5.84 32.09
CA TRP A 789 17.67 -5.77 30.63
C TRP A 789 17.58 -7.16 30.03
N THR A 790 16.52 -7.42 29.28
CA THR A 790 16.49 -8.53 28.32
C THR A 790 17.09 -8.03 27.00
N LYS A 791 18.13 -8.70 26.51
CA LYS A 791 18.85 -8.31 25.32
C LYS A 791 18.82 -9.44 24.31
N ASN A 792 18.19 -9.20 23.18
CA ASN A 792 18.18 -10.09 22.05
C ASN A 792 18.92 -9.43 20.89
N SER A 793 19.97 -10.07 20.42
CA SER A 793 20.74 -9.61 19.27
C SER A 793 20.80 -10.72 18.25
N SER A 794 20.52 -10.42 17.01
CA SER A 794 20.71 -11.35 15.91
C SER A 794 21.33 -10.64 14.71
N ASN A 795 22.33 -11.29 14.15
CA ASN A 795 22.95 -10.89 12.89
C ASN A 795 22.78 -12.01 11.89
N SER A 796 22.47 -11.67 10.66
CA SER A 796 22.40 -12.66 9.61
C SER A 796 23.00 -12.14 8.31
N ILE A 797 23.65 -13.04 7.58
CA ILE A 797 24.15 -12.79 6.23
C ILE A 797 23.54 -13.82 5.29
N PHE A 798 23.00 -13.38 4.18
CA PHE A 798 22.40 -14.23 3.16
C PHE A 798 23.00 -13.94 1.81
N LEU A 799 23.24 -15.01 1.05
CA LEU A 799 23.56 -14.99 -0.36
C LEU A 799 22.40 -15.66 -1.10
N LYS A 800 21.72 -14.92 -1.95
CA LYS A 800 20.62 -15.43 -2.76
C LYS A 800 20.95 -15.28 -4.22
N PHE A 801 20.76 -16.35 -4.96
CA PHE A 801 20.95 -16.41 -6.40
C PHE A 801 19.68 -16.90 -7.04
N ASN A 802 19.17 -16.18 -8.03
CA ASN A 802 18.08 -16.65 -8.89
C ASN A 802 18.49 -16.59 -10.37
N TYR A 803 17.88 -17.43 -11.16
CA TYR A 803 18.11 -17.50 -12.59
C TYR A 803 16.80 -17.55 -13.35
N TRP A 804 16.65 -16.71 -14.35
CA TRP A 804 15.47 -16.68 -15.21
C TRP A 804 15.74 -17.44 -16.51
N LEU A 805 14.85 -18.39 -16.84
CA LEU A 805 14.85 -19.17 -18.06
C LEU A 805 13.51 -18.97 -18.75
N GLN A 806 13.54 -18.59 -20.00
CA GLN A 806 12.40 -18.59 -20.91
C GLN A 806 12.54 -19.77 -21.89
N ILE A 807 11.46 -20.58 -22.03
CA ILE A 807 11.39 -21.77 -22.88
C ILE A 807 10.34 -21.56 -23.94
#